data_672a9cd78f250169efb1610a482df46f
#
_entry.id   672a9cd78f250169efb1610a482df46f
#
_cell.length_a   1.000
_cell.length_b   1.000
_cell.length_c   1.000
_cell.angle_alpha   90.00
_cell.angle_beta   90.00
_cell.angle_gamma   90.00
#
_symmetry.space_group_name_H-M   'P 1'
#
loop_
_entity.id
_entity.type
_entity.pdbx_description
1 polymer ?
#
loop_
_entity_poly.entity_id
_entity_poly.type
_entity_poly.pdbx_seq_one_letter_code
_entity_poly.pdbx_strand_id
1 'polypeptide(L)'
;MFTALNAGFGPPPNDRLTATLTEFKLQSGGSSINWLVEKEHGGDIVSALSSPGFNAAYNSRDDNLKGQIVDEALNSDMVMAAGAIFIVLVLIWLHTGSALLTLGGMLQVLLAFPSAVFFTTIVLQITFFPFLNFIGLFVLIGVGADDCFVFYDKWTSAKAKLPPGATATEVGAHAYWEATWAMFLTSMTTASAFLASTLTPIAPIRVFAVFMATMIIFDYIYNITIFAACVAFQHELMRKGSCSLFCLDFFAWYGRKKAAKAVYDDEGAAKPESDAGSAPERFCREKLYPPLHTARWVLIVVFLALGGVALHQASKLTTPQDNDVLLLGEDHPMEQYGMIKKKGFMDSKDAVLWVSVNWGLTPYDEPVYNHLDPSKYPDLKLDTSFDASSAEAQEWLVKFCDDTVVLKSKDVQCLPKRLKTWVVDNAARYTNRTNGDPYNNDGPNLDDYATECGVSGFPLPPANFARCLAHFSRYNLNQGWYTEDQSPLRNFYQPAGTEDAADVKLFFLQMQFASNISWTEPVDVLRTDFDAWESYITAALATAPAGLKAGFHSGEAWHWMDTVEQMEAGAYGAAGITVLVSGLIIFLGTGNLAITFYSLVVIACILGSVVACVVGLGWTLGFLEGICFTILIGLSVDFVIHIGVAYHEIAEELNRDGSEAATRTDCTRESVAQLGFPIISAAFTTLISAIILFFAQITFFNKFGLIVMLSMVIAVSVTFMLYVPLLDALGPNGHQGDVWRWIAKCRK
;
A
#
# COMPACT_ATOMS: atom_id res chain seq x y z
N MET A 1 21.37 20.46 31.41
CA MET A 1 22.26 19.48 32.06
C MET A 1 22.56 18.42 31.00
N PHE A 2 23.80 18.36 30.53
CA PHE A 2 24.20 17.47 29.46
C PHE A 2 24.52 16.11 30.04
N THR A 3 23.83 15.06 29.65
CA THR A 3 24.25 13.70 29.99
C THR A 3 24.82 13.09 28.68
N ALA A 4 26.14 13.12 28.57
CA ALA A 4 26.82 12.38 27.52
C ALA A 4 26.82 10.90 27.92
N LEU A 5 26.04 10.08 27.26
CA LEU A 5 26.17 8.63 27.36
C LEU A 5 27.25 8.20 26.36
N ASN A 6 28.47 8.04 26.83
CA ASN A 6 29.47 7.28 26.09
C ASN A 6 29.05 5.81 26.12
N ALA A 7 28.43 5.34 25.04
CA ALA A 7 28.32 3.93 24.83
C ALA A 7 29.75 3.37 24.70
N GLY A 8 30.19 2.61 25.70
CA GLY A 8 31.51 2.01 25.73
C GLY A 8 31.66 0.96 24.66
N PHE A 9 32.05 1.39 23.46
CA PHE A 9 32.71 0.50 22.52
C PHE A 9 34.08 0.17 23.09
N GLY A 10 34.39 -1.10 23.19
CA GLY A 10 35.80 -1.49 23.36
C GLY A 10 36.61 -0.80 22.26
N PRO A 11 37.87 -0.41 22.53
CA PRO A 11 38.63 0.41 21.62
C PRO A 11 38.63 -0.26 20.23
N PRO A 12 38.15 0.42 19.18
CA PRO A 12 38.32 -0.07 17.82
C PRO A 12 39.81 -0.17 17.52
N PRO A 13 40.26 -1.11 16.70
CA PRO A 13 41.69 -1.36 16.48
C PRO A 13 42.49 -0.15 15.93
N ASN A 14 41.88 1.02 15.78
CA ASN A 14 42.48 2.25 15.24
C ASN A 14 42.17 3.55 16.00
N ASP A 15 41.83 3.51 17.28
CA ASP A 15 41.61 4.70 18.16
C ASP A 15 40.73 5.84 17.59
N ARG A 16 39.84 5.57 16.64
CA ARG A 16 38.92 6.58 16.08
C ARG A 16 37.50 6.34 16.54
N LEU A 17 36.93 7.31 17.25
CA LEU A 17 35.49 7.35 17.54
C LEU A 17 34.73 7.43 16.20
N THR A 18 33.89 6.42 15.93
CA THR A 18 33.08 6.37 14.69
C THR A 18 31.73 7.04 14.85
N ALA A 19 31.17 7.07 16.06
CA ALA A 19 29.90 7.76 16.37
C ALA A 19 29.79 8.08 17.86
N THR A 20 29.03 9.12 18.21
CA THR A 20 28.66 9.49 19.59
C THR A 20 27.15 9.76 19.66
N LEU A 21 26.53 9.31 20.74
CA LEU A 21 25.13 9.63 21.05
C LEU A 21 25.11 10.67 22.19
N THR A 22 24.44 11.80 21.97
CA THR A 22 24.27 12.87 22.95
C THR A 22 22.78 13.19 23.08
N GLU A 23 22.22 13.08 24.27
CA GLU A 23 20.83 13.44 24.56
C GLU A 23 20.74 14.85 25.16
N PHE A 24 19.88 15.68 24.60
CA PHE A 24 19.53 16.99 25.09
C PHE A 24 18.10 16.96 25.63
N LYS A 25 17.89 17.38 26.87
CA LYS A 25 16.56 17.54 27.45
C LYS A 25 16.09 18.98 27.21
N LEU A 26 15.19 19.17 26.22
CA LEU A 26 14.51 20.44 26.00
C LEU A 26 13.40 20.60 27.02
N GLN A 27 13.16 21.85 27.46
CA GLN A 27 12.07 22.16 28.39
C GLN A 27 10.74 21.89 27.69
N SER A 28 9.88 21.06 28.29
CA SER A 28 8.63 20.64 27.67
C SER A 28 7.68 21.83 27.45
N GLY A 29 7.38 22.12 26.19
CA GLY A 29 6.37 23.10 25.79
C GLY A 29 6.23 23.07 24.25
N GLY A 30 4.99 23.19 23.73
CA GLY A 30 4.71 23.14 22.30
C GLY A 30 5.52 24.13 21.44
N SER A 31 5.97 25.25 22.05
CA SER A 31 6.84 26.23 21.41
C SER A 31 8.24 25.70 21.08
N SER A 32 8.77 24.75 21.86
CA SER A 32 10.11 24.18 21.64
C SER A 32 10.14 23.23 20.46
N ILE A 33 9.05 22.46 20.28
CA ILE A 33 8.91 21.53 19.16
C ILE A 33 8.73 22.33 17.86
N ASN A 34 7.85 23.33 17.86
CA ASN A 34 7.64 24.18 16.70
C ASN A 34 8.93 24.92 16.26
N TRP A 35 9.72 25.39 17.24
CA TRP A 35 11.00 26.02 16.95
C TRP A 35 11.99 25.03 16.32
N LEU A 36 11.98 23.77 16.75
CA LEU A 36 12.87 22.73 16.22
C LEU A 36 12.51 22.36 14.79
N VAL A 37 11.21 22.23 14.49
CA VAL A 37 10.69 22.03 13.13
C VAL A 37 11.02 23.22 12.23
N GLU A 38 10.78 24.45 12.69
CA GLU A 38 11.08 25.66 11.94
C GLU A 38 12.58 25.78 11.62
N LYS A 39 13.47 25.40 12.54
CA LYS A 39 14.90 25.41 12.35
C LYS A 39 15.41 24.29 11.45
N GLU A 40 14.73 23.17 11.41
CA GLU A 40 15.07 22.10 10.48
C GLU A 40 14.80 22.51 9.04
N HIS A 41 13.68 23.15 8.78
CA HIS A 41 13.35 23.67 7.45
C HIS A 41 14.45 24.62 6.90
N GLY A 42 15.10 25.38 7.79
CA GLY A 42 16.25 26.17 7.42
C GLY A 42 17.56 25.40 7.24
N GLY A 43 17.58 24.09 7.56
CA GLY A 43 18.80 23.28 7.60
C GLY A 43 19.82 23.71 8.65
N ASP A 44 19.45 24.64 9.51
CA ASP A 44 20.38 25.36 10.41
C ASP A 44 20.95 24.47 11.52
N ILE A 45 20.14 23.55 12.08
CA ILE A 45 20.58 22.70 13.20
C ILE A 45 21.55 21.64 12.70
N VAL A 46 21.18 20.92 11.62
CA VAL A 46 22.03 19.88 11.04
C VAL A 46 23.29 20.48 10.46
N SER A 47 23.22 21.61 9.78
CA SER A 47 24.39 22.31 9.23
C SER A 47 25.30 22.89 10.29
N ALA A 48 24.75 23.38 11.42
CA ALA A 48 25.52 23.89 12.55
C ALA A 48 26.23 22.76 13.34
N LEU A 49 25.63 21.58 13.41
CA LEU A 49 26.18 20.41 14.08
C LEU A 49 27.10 19.58 13.17
N SER A 50 26.93 19.68 11.85
CA SER A 50 27.73 18.98 10.86
C SER A 50 28.97 19.80 10.52
N SER A 51 30.14 19.20 10.57
CA SER A 51 31.41 19.76 10.16
C SER A 51 32.12 18.78 9.24
N PRO A 52 33.17 19.20 8.48
CA PRO A 52 33.90 18.27 7.61
C PRO A 52 34.38 17.03 8.36
N GLY A 53 33.80 15.87 8.02
CA GLY A 53 34.09 14.58 8.66
C GLY A 53 33.12 14.19 9.80
N PHE A 54 32.11 15.01 10.09
CA PHE A 54 31.05 14.68 11.06
C PHE A 54 29.67 14.97 10.47
N ASN A 55 28.81 13.98 10.46
CA ASN A 55 27.40 14.11 10.10
C ASN A 55 26.55 14.03 11.37
N ALA A 56 25.60 14.94 11.52
CA ALA A 56 24.65 14.95 12.63
C ALA A 56 23.36 14.28 12.18
N ALA A 57 22.85 13.37 13.04
CA ALA A 57 21.53 12.78 12.93
C ALA A 57 20.81 12.96 14.28
N TYR A 58 19.50 13.14 14.27
CA TYR A 58 18.75 13.39 15.50
C TYR A 58 17.38 12.72 15.46
N ASN A 59 16.81 12.52 16.66
CA ASN A 59 15.44 12.12 16.85
C ASN A 59 14.89 12.73 18.16
N SER A 60 13.58 12.76 18.30
CA SER A 60 12.91 13.11 19.55
C SER A 60 12.32 11.86 20.20
N ARG A 61 12.30 11.81 21.54
CA ARG A 61 11.50 10.80 22.26
C ARG A 61 10.00 11.07 22.17
N ASP A 62 9.63 12.28 21.74
CA ASP A 62 8.24 12.66 21.56
C ASP A 62 7.81 12.32 20.12
N ASP A 63 6.89 11.36 19.96
CA ASP A 63 6.35 10.91 18.67
C ASP A 63 5.69 12.05 17.86
N ASN A 64 5.31 13.15 18.54
CA ASN A 64 4.75 14.33 17.90
C ASN A 64 5.71 15.01 16.91
N LEU A 65 7.03 14.97 17.12
CA LEU A 65 7.98 15.62 16.21
C LEU A 65 8.04 14.89 14.87
N LYS A 66 8.14 13.54 14.88
CA LYS A 66 8.16 12.75 13.65
C LYS A 66 6.84 12.92 12.88
N GLY A 67 5.70 12.92 13.59
CA GLY A 67 4.38 13.16 13.00
C GLY A 67 4.29 14.53 12.32
N GLN A 68 4.76 15.61 12.98
CA GLN A 68 4.73 16.96 12.40
C GLN A 68 5.60 17.08 11.14
N ILE A 69 6.79 16.49 11.12
CA ILE A 69 7.68 16.52 9.94
C ILE A 69 7.06 15.74 8.78
N VAL A 70 6.44 14.59 9.07
CA VAL A 70 5.72 13.81 8.04
C VAL A 70 4.52 14.57 7.50
N ASP A 71 3.74 15.26 8.36
CA ASP A 71 2.61 16.09 7.94
C ASP A 71 3.07 17.25 7.06
N GLU A 72 4.21 17.84 7.37
CA GLU A 72 4.78 18.95 6.60
C GLU A 72 5.31 18.47 5.25
N ALA A 73 5.99 17.33 5.20
CA ALA A 73 6.39 16.67 3.96
C ALA A 73 5.17 16.32 3.11
N LEU A 74 4.10 15.80 3.72
CA LEU A 74 2.83 15.50 3.03
C LEU A 74 2.21 16.76 2.42
N ASN A 75 2.19 17.87 3.17
CA ASN A 75 1.67 19.15 2.66
C ASN A 75 2.51 19.67 1.48
N SER A 76 3.83 19.54 1.54
CA SER A 76 4.73 19.90 0.44
C SER A 76 4.46 19.03 -0.79
N ASP A 77 4.30 17.73 -0.61
CA ASP A 77 4.00 16.78 -1.69
C ASP A 77 2.63 17.05 -2.32
N MET A 78 1.63 17.51 -1.52
CA MET A 78 0.33 17.94 -2.06
C MET A 78 0.42 19.18 -2.96
N VAL A 79 1.36 20.09 -2.74
CA VAL A 79 1.61 21.20 -3.66
C VAL A 79 2.11 20.71 -5.01
N MET A 80 2.91 19.62 -5.04
CA MET A 80 3.34 19.01 -6.30
C MET A 80 2.18 18.42 -7.10
N ALA A 81 1.10 17.97 -6.46
CA ALA A 81 -0.12 17.54 -7.14
C ALA A 81 -0.74 18.67 -7.99
N ALA A 82 -0.69 19.90 -7.52
CA ALA A 82 -1.14 21.05 -8.33
C ALA A 82 -0.28 21.24 -9.60
N GLY A 83 1.01 20.96 -9.52
CA GLY A 83 1.90 20.95 -10.68
C GLY A 83 1.53 19.84 -11.68
N ALA A 84 1.21 18.64 -11.19
CA ALA A 84 0.75 17.53 -12.01
C ALA A 84 -0.56 17.88 -12.73
N ILE A 85 -1.55 18.42 -12.01
CA ILE A 85 -2.82 18.89 -12.56
C ILE A 85 -2.57 19.90 -13.70
N PHE A 86 -1.69 20.88 -13.47
CA PHE A 86 -1.40 21.89 -14.50
C PHE A 86 -0.78 21.28 -15.76
N ILE A 87 0.16 20.35 -15.63
CA ILE A 87 0.80 19.71 -16.78
C ILE A 87 -0.20 18.83 -17.56
N VAL A 88 -1.02 18.03 -16.86
CA VAL A 88 -2.05 17.21 -17.50
C VAL A 88 -3.09 18.08 -18.18
N LEU A 89 -3.46 19.20 -17.60
CA LEU A 89 -4.31 20.23 -18.24
C LEU A 89 -3.73 20.69 -19.58
N VAL A 90 -2.43 21.00 -19.62
CA VAL A 90 -1.74 21.39 -20.86
C VAL A 90 -1.75 20.22 -21.85
N LEU A 91 -1.56 18.99 -21.42
CA LEU A 91 -1.55 17.82 -22.31
C LEU A 91 -2.95 17.56 -22.91
N ILE A 92 -4.01 17.61 -22.10
CA ILE A 92 -5.40 17.52 -22.61
C ILE A 92 -5.66 18.64 -23.62
N TRP A 93 -5.20 19.87 -23.34
CA TRP A 93 -5.33 20.98 -24.26
C TRP A 93 -4.57 20.78 -25.58
N LEU A 94 -3.34 20.26 -25.51
CA LEU A 94 -2.56 19.94 -26.70
C LEU A 94 -3.19 18.84 -27.56
N HIS A 95 -3.83 17.85 -26.90
CA HIS A 95 -4.47 16.74 -27.61
C HIS A 95 -5.82 17.17 -28.23
N THR A 96 -6.68 17.83 -27.47
CA THR A 96 -8.03 18.20 -27.91
C THR A 96 -8.07 19.52 -28.69
N GLY A 97 -7.08 20.39 -28.51
CA GLY A 97 -7.02 21.74 -29.09
C GLY A 97 -8.09 22.71 -28.55
N SER A 98 -8.87 22.33 -27.56
CA SER A 98 -10.03 23.07 -27.05
C SER A 98 -9.97 23.33 -25.56
N ALA A 99 -10.07 24.60 -25.16
CA ALA A 99 -10.12 24.99 -23.75
C ALA A 99 -11.38 24.42 -23.04
N LEU A 100 -12.51 24.34 -23.75
CA LEU A 100 -13.76 23.79 -23.19
C LEU A 100 -13.60 22.30 -22.83
N LEU A 101 -13.03 21.49 -23.74
CA LEU A 101 -12.79 20.09 -23.49
C LEU A 101 -11.72 19.87 -22.41
N THR A 102 -10.71 20.71 -22.40
CA THR A 102 -9.66 20.67 -21.38
C THR A 102 -10.24 20.91 -19.98
N LEU A 103 -11.05 21.95 -19.82
CA LEU A 103 -11.69 22.24 -18.54
C LEU A 103 -12.73 21.19 -18.17
N GLY A 104 -13.51 20.68 -19.13
CA GLY A 104 -14.49 19.61 -18.90
C GLY A 104 -13.83 18.29 -18.51
N GLY A 105 -12.74 17.91 -19.19
CA GLY A 105 -11.96 16.71 -18.86
C GLY A 105 -11.30 16.81 -17.49
N MET A 106 -10.67 17.95 -17.16
CA MET A 106 -10.08 18.11 -15.84
C MET A 106 -11.15 18.20 -14.73
N LEU A 107 -12.28 18.82 -14.98
CA LEU A 107 -13.37 18.90 -14.02
C LEU A 107 -13.90 17.52 -13.64
N GLN A 108 -14.12 16.65 -14.63
CA GLN A 108 -14.63 15.30 -14.38
C GLN A 108 -13.62 14.46 -13.59
N VAL A 109 -12.32 14.51 -13.92
CA VAL A 109 -11.25 13.85 -13.18
C VAL A 109 -11.23 14.33 -11.72
N LEU A 110 -11.23 15.66 -11.49
CA LEU A 110 -11.19 16.21 -10.14
C LEU A 110 -12.45 15.91 -9.32
N LEU A 111 -13.63 15.77 -9.95
CA LEU A 111 -14.87 15.42 -9.26
C LEU A 111 -14.90 13.95 -8.79
N ALA A 112 -14.17 13.06 -9.41
CA ALA A 112 -14.13 11.65 -9.02
C ALA A 112 -13.58 11.47 -7.60
N PHE A 113 -12.58 12.26 -7.20
CA PHE A 113 -11.98 12.17 -5.86
C PHE A 113 -12.97 12.50 -4.72
N PRO A 114 -13.61 13.68 -4.67
CA PRO A 114 -14.59 13.98 -3.61
C PRO A 114 -15.82 13.07 -3.66
N SER A 115 -16.18 12.56 -4.84
CA SER A 115 -17.28 11.60 -4.96
C SER A 115 -16.92 10.26 -4.35
N ALA A 116 -15.68 9.80 -4.52
CA ALA A 116 -15.17 8.61 -3.87
C ALA A 116 -15.10 8.79 -2.35
N VAL A 117 -14.63 9.96 -1.85
CA VAL A 117 -14.65 10.30 -0.42
C VAL A 117 -16.08 10.24 0.13
N PHE A 118 -17.03 10.89 -0.55
CA PHE A 118 -18.43 10.87 -0.15
C PHE A 118 -19.00 9.45 -0.09
N PHE A 119 -18.77 8.66 -1.13
CA PHE A 119 -19.30 7.31 -1.22
C PHE A 119 -18.70 6.39 -0.15
N THR A 120 -17.38 6.42 0.04
CA THR A 120 -16.70 5.57 1.02
C THR A 120 -17.05 5.95 2.45
N THR A 121 -17.11 7.24 2.78
CA THR A 121 -17.37 7.70 4.16
C THR A 121 -18.84 7.66 4.54
N ILE A 122 -19.76 8.04 3.62
CA ILE A 122 -21.18 8.18 3.94
C ILE A 122 -21.98 6.94 3.54
N VAL A 123 -21.75 6.39 2.33
CA VAL A 123 -22.52 5.24 1.86
C VAL A 123 -21.97 3.93 2.42
N LEU A 124 -20.66 3.71 2.35
CA LEU A 124 -20.01 2.51 2.90
C LEU A 124 -19.70 2.61 4.39
N GLN A 125 -19.84 3.81 5.00
CA GLN A 125 -19.57 4.08 6.41
C GLN A 125 -18.13 3.71 6.85
N ILE A 126 -17.17 3.81 5.94
CA ILE A 126 -15.75 3.62 6.24
C ILE A 126 -15.20 4.97 6.71
N THR A 127 -15.02 5.12 8.02
CA THR A 127 -14.57 6.38 8.65
C THR A 127 -13.05 6.51 8.69
N PHE A 128 -12.32 5.39 8.61
CA PHE A 128 -10.86 5.39 8.56
C PHE A 128 -10.37 5.85 7.18
N PHE A 129 -9.58 6.94 7.17
CA PHE A 129 -9.02 7.52 5.95
C PHE A 129 -7.48 7.49 6.01
N PRO A 130 -6.84 6.44 5.49
CA PRO A 130 -5.39 6.33 5.49
C PRO A 130 -4.75 7.37 4.56
N PHE A 131 -3.53 7.83 4.90
CA PHE A 131 -2.76 8.76 4.06
C PHE A 131 -2.52 8.25 2.64
N LEU A 132 -2.55 6.93 2.45
CA LEU A 132 -2.48 6.26 1.15
C LEU A 132 -3.53 6.78 0.15
N ASN A 133 -4.70 7.19 0.62
CA ASN A 133 -5.77 7.69 -0.25
C ASN A 133 -5.37 8.97 -1.01
N PHE A 134 -4.41 9.75 -0.51
CA PHE A 134 -3.89 10.90 -1.23
C PHE A 134 -3.09 10.52 -2.48
N ILE A 135 -2.48 9.33 -2.52
CA ILE A 135 -1.84 8.81 -3.73
C ILE A 135 -2.86 8.62 -4.83
N GLY A 136 -4.08 8.24 -4.45
CA GLY A 136 -5.20 8.12 -5.38
C GLY A 136 -5.39 9.36 -6.26
N LEU A 137 -5.15 10.54 -5.72
CA LEU A 137 -5.24 11.78 -6.49
C LEU A 137 -4.20 11.83 -7.63
N PHE A 138 -2.96 11.46 -7.36
CA PHE A 138 -1.90 11.43 -8.37
C PHE A 138 -2.17 10.37 -9.45
N VAL A 139 -2.63 9.18 -9.03
CA VAL A 139 -3.01 8.09 -9.95
C VAL A 139 -4.17 8.54 -10.83
N LEU A 140 -5.20 9.13 -10.23
CA LEU A 140 -6.38 9.61 -10.94
C LEU A 140 -6.05 10.67 -11.98
N ILE A 141 -5.18 11.63 -11.65
CA ILE A 141 -4.75 12.68 -12.59
C ILE A 141 -4.08 12.07 -13.82
N GLY A 142 -3.28 11.00 -13.63
CA GLY A 142 -2.63 10.28 -14.74
C GLY A 142 -3.60 9.45 -15.57
N VAL A 143 -4.42 8.63 -14.91
CA VAL A 143 -5.29 7.63 -15.54
C VAL A 143 -6.59 8.25 -16.09
N GLY A 144 -7.21 9.18 -15.34
CA GLY A 144 -8.49 9.78 -15.75
C GLY A 144 -8.40 10.65 -17.02
N ALA A 145 -7.21 11.12 -17.40
CA ALA A 145 -7.01 11.80 -18.66
C ALA A 145 -7.08 10.86 -19.87
N ASP A 146 -6.75 9.59 -19.69
CA ASP A 146 -6.66 8.60 -20.76
C ASP A 146 -8.03 8.33 -21.38
N ASP A 147 -9.05 8.20 -20.57
CA ASP A 147 -10.45 8.02 -21.02
C ASP A 147 -10.94 9.21 -21.84
N CYS A 148 -10.51 10.43 -21.50
CA CYS A 148 -10.80 11.62 -22.30
C CYS A 148 -10.23 11.53 -23.72
N PHE A 149 -9.01 11.00 -23.87
CA PHE A 149 -8.37 10.85 -25.18
C PHE A 149 -9.08 9.79 -26.01
N VAL A 150 -9.37 8.63 -25.43
CA VAL A 150 -10.08 7.54 -26.11
C VAL A 150 -11.46 8.02 -26.61
N PHE A 151 -12.23 8.70 -25.75
CA PHE A 151 -13.54 9.22 -26.13
C PHE A 151 -13.45 10.25 -27.26
N TYR A 152 -12.54 11.21 -27.14
CA TYR A 152 -12.36 12.29 -28.12
C TYR A 152 -11.88 11.74 -29.47
N ASP A 153 -10.98 10.76 -29.50
CA ASP A 153 -10.45 10.20 -30.73
C ASP A 153 -11.50 9.32 -31.44
N LYS A 154 -12.28 8.50 -30.71
CA LYS A 154 -13.43 7.77 -31.27
C LYS A 154 -14.47 8.72 -31.84
N TRP A 155 -14.75 9.84 -31.15
CA TRP A 155 -15.67 10.89 -31.66
C TRP A 155 -15.14 11.53 -32.95
N THR A 156 -13.86 11.84 -33.00
CA THR A 156 -13.21 12.47 -34.16
C THR A 156 -13.15 11.51 -35.35
N SER A 157 -12.88 10.25 -35.12
CA SER A 157 -12.85 9.18 -36.14
C SER A 157 -14.27 8.97 -36.72
N ALA A 158 -15.30 8.87 -35.89
CA ALA A 158 -16.69 8.76 -36.35
C ALA A 158 -17.13 9.99 -37.19
N LYS A 159 -16.73 11.20 -36.74
CA LYS A 159 -17.00 12.44 -37.48
C LYS A 159 -16.35 12.43 -38.87
N ALA A 160 -15.16 11.86 -39.02
CA ALA A 160 -14.47 11.77 -40.30
C ALA A 160 -15.15 10.80 -41.30
N LYS A 161 -15.89 9.78 -40.81
CA LYS A 161 -16.65 8.82 -41.60
C LYS A 161 -18.02 9.37 -42.08
N LEU A 162 -18.51 10.47 -41.50
CA LEU A 162 -19.83 11.06 -41.77
C LEU A 162 -19.73 12.28 -42.72
N PRO A 163 -20.84 12.65 -43.40
CA PRO A 163 -20.87 13.82 -44.28
C PRO A 163 -20.52 15.10 -43.56
N PRO A 164 -19.88 16.09 -44.24
CA PRO A 164 -19.58 17.38 -43.67
C PRO A 164 -20.87 18.06 -43.14
N GLY A 165 -20.88 18.48 -41.84
CA GLY A 165 -22.04 19.13 -41.21
C GLY A 165 -22.95 18.18 -40.44
N ALA A 166 -22.59 16.90 -40.24
CA ALA A 166 -23.31 15.98 -39.38
C ALA A 166 -23.56 16.56 -38.02
N THR A 167 -24.71 16.26 -37.42
CA THR A 167 -25.09 16.74 -36.07
C THR A 167 -24.37 15.95 -34.99
N ALA A 168 -24.28 16.53 -33.75
CA ALA A 168 -23.72 15.81 -32.61
C ALA A 168 -24.46 14.49 -32.32
N THR A 169 -25.77 14.45 -32.59
CA THR A 169 -26.58 13.23 -32.43
C THR A 169 -26.18 12.12 -33.43
N GLU A 170 -25.91 12.50 -34.67
CA GLU A 170 -25.49 11.56 -35.70
C GLU A 170 -24.09 11.00 -35.43
N VAL A 171 -23.14 11.90 -35.04
CA VAL A 171 -21.79 11.45 -34.67
C VAL A 171 -21.83 10.58 -33.40
N GLY A 172 -22.62 10.99 -32.42
CA GLY A 172 -22.79 10.26 -31.15
C GLY A 172 -23.40 8.87 -31.36
N ALA A 173 -24.34 8.72 -32.29
CA ALA A 173 -24.92 7.41 -32.62
C ALA A 173 -23.88 6.38 -33.07
N HIS A 174 -22.78 6.82 -33.70
CA HIS A 174 -21.68 5.97 -34.13
C HIS A 174 -20.55 5.83 -33.11
N ALA A 175 -20.20 6.91 -32.38
CA ALA A 175 -19.02 6.95 -31.53
C ALA A 175 -19.31 6.56 -30.07
N TYR A 176 -20.48 6.95 -29.52
CA TYR A 176 -20.72 6.91 -28.08
C TYR A 176 -20.67 5.48 -27.52
N TRP A 177 -21.33 4.53 -28.17
CA TRP A 177 -21.36 3.15 -27.69
C TRP A 177 -19.98 2.48 -27.75
N GLU A 178 -19.26 2.64 -28.86
CA GLU A 178 -17.91 2.06 -29.01
C GLU A 178 -16.93 2.65 -28.00
N ALA A 179 -16.95 3.97 -27.82
CA ALA A 179 -16.09 4.63 -26.84
C ALA A 179 -16.44 4.19 -25.42
N THR A 180 -17.74 4.22 -25.04
CA THR A 180 -18.22 3.83 -23.72
C THR A 180 -17.87 2.38 -23.39
N TRP A 181 -18.03 1.46 -24.35
CA TRP A 181 -17.70 0.05 -24.16
C TRP A 181 -16.20 -0.19 -23.98
N ALA A 182 -15.37 0.45 -24.79
CA ALA A 182 -13.92 0.33 -24.67
C ALA A 182 -13.42 0.86 -23.31
N MET A 183 -13.89 2.03 -22.87
CA MET A 183 -13.55 2.60 -21.56
C MET A 183 -14.14 1.77 -20.41
N PHE A 184 -15.33 1.16 -20.57
CA PHE A 184 -15.89 0.26 -19.55
C PHE A 184 -14.98 -0.93 -19.28
N LEU A 185 -14.44 -1.55 -20.31
CA LEU A 185 -13.55 -2.70 -20.16
C LEU A 185 -12.27 -2.32 -19.40
N THR A 186 -11.64 -1.20 -19.74
CA THR A 186 -10.42 -0.73 -19.06
C THR A 186 -10.68 -0.26 -17.63
N SER A 187 -11.71 0.55 -17.41
CA SER A 187 -12.07 0.99 -16.06
C SER A 187 -12.46 -0.18 -15.15
N MET A 188 -13.15 -1.22 -15.69
CA MET A 188 -13.48 -2.43 -14.93
C MET A 188 -12.27 -3.29 -14.61
N THR A 189 -11.30 -3.43 -15.52
CA THR A 189 -10.05 -4.16 -15.21
C THR A 189 -9.26 -3.47 -14.13
N THR A 190 -9.10 -2.15 -14.24
CA THR A 190 -8.34 -1.35 -13.25
C THR A 190 -9.06 -1.32 -11.90
N ALA A 191 -10.37 -1.10 -11.85
CA ALA A 191 -11.16 -1.18 -10.61
C ALA A 191 -11.10 -2.58 -9.96
N SER A 192 -11.17 -3.64 -10.77
CA SER A 192 -11.06 -5.03 -10.28
C SER A 192 -9.68 -5.34 -9.72
N ALA A 193 -8.62 -4.79 -10.31
CA ALA A 193 -7.26 -4.92 -9.81
C ALA A 193 -7.12 -4.30 -8.43
N PHE A 194 -7.68 -3.10 -8.22
CA PHE A 194 -7.73 -2.49 -6.89
C PHE A 194 -8.58 -3.33 -5.93
N LEU A 195 -9.76 -3.80 -6.33
CA LEU A 195 -10.60 -4.63 -5.46
C LEU A 195 -9.91 -5.95 -5.07
N ALA A 196 -9.08 -6.53 -5.93
CA ALA A 196 -8.30 -7.72 -5.57
C ALA A 196 -7.37 -7.48 -4.36
N SER A 197 -6.89 -6.24 -4.18
CA SER A 197 -6.07 -5.86 -3.01
C SER A 197 -6.85 -5.84 -1.69
N THR A 198 -8.19 -5.91 -1.72
CA THR A 198 -9.00 -6.04 -0.49
C THR A 198 -8.84 -7.39 0.21
N LEU A 199 -8.24 -8.37 -0.45
CA LEU A 199 -7.93 -9.68 0.14
C LEU A 199 -6.83 -9.60 1.19
N THR A 200 -5.97 -8.57 1.13
CA THR A 200 -4.98 -8.35 2.19
C THR A 200 -5.68 -8.08 3.54
N PRO A 201 -5.19 -8.63 4.65
CA PRO A 201 -5.74 -8.32 5.97
C PRO A 201 -5.37 -6.92 6.48
N ILE A 202 -4.44 -6.23 5.81
CA ILE A 202 -3.92 -4.93 6.23
C ILE A 202 -4.94 -3.83 5.95
N ALA A 203 -5.54 -3.27 7.00
CA ALA A 203 -6.64 -2.31 6.91
C ALA A 203 -6.36 -1.08 6.02
N PRO A 204 -5.21 -0.36 6.12
CA PRO A 204 -4.91 0.76 5.23
C PRO A 204 -4.92 0.40 3.75
N ILE A 205 -4.40 -0.79 3.37
CA ILE A 205 -4.39 -1.26 1.98
C ILE A 205 -5.81 -1.58 1.52
N ARG A 206 -6.58 -2.26 2.35
CA ARG A 206 -7.96 -2.64 2.04
C ARG A 206 -8.85 -1.42 1.83
N VAL A 207 -8.75 -0.42 2.71
CA VAL A 207 -9.51 0.83 2.57
C VAL A 207 -9.08 1.60 1.33
N PHE A 208 -7.78 1.72 1.08
CA PHE A 208 -7.24 2.33 -0.13
C PHE A 208 -7.74 1.63 -1.40
N ALA A 209 -7.76 0.30 -1.42
CA ALA A 209 -8.23 -0.49 -2.55
C ALA A 209 -9.71 -0.20 -2.88
N VAL A 210 -10.58 -0.17 -1.86
CA VAL A 210 -12.01 0.18 -2.03
C VAL A 210 -12.16 1.63 -2.51
N PHE A 211 -11.39 2.54 -1.93
CA PHE A 211 -11.40 3.95 -2.30
C PHE A 211 -11.02 4.16 -3.77
N MET A 212 -9.91 3.53 -4.21
CA MET A 212 -9.42 3.62 -5.58
C MET A 212 -10.40 3.02 -6.59
N ALA A 213 -10.92 1.82 -6.33
CA ALA A 213 -11.92 1.21 -7.20
C ALA A 213 -13.16 2.09 -7.35
N THR A 214 -13.64 2.66 -6.25
CA THR A 214 -14.77 3.59 -6.25
C THR A 214 -14.48 4.84 -7.07
N MET A 215 -13.27 5.37 -6.94
CA MET A 215 -12.83 6.56 -7.64
C MET A 215 -12.76 6.35 -9.16
N ILE A 216 -12.24 5.22 -9.61
CA ILE A 216 -12.18 4.84 -11.04
C ILE A 216 -13.60 4.66 -11.62
N ILE A 217 -14.52 4.07 -10.85
CA ILE A 217 -15.93 3.94 -11.28
C ILE A 217 -16.57 5.32 -11.46
N PHE A 218 -16.35 6.27 -10.54
CA PHE A 218 -16.87 7.63 -10.70
C PHE A 218 -16.22 8.36 -11.87
N ASP A 219 -14.91 8.20 -12.08
CA ASP A 219 -14.21 8.77 -13.22
C ASP A 219 -14.83 8.31 -14.54
N TYR A 220 -15.05 7.00 -14.70
CA TYR A 220 -15.76 6.43 -15.85
C TYR A 220 -17.15 7.03 -16.02
N ILE A 221 -17.98 7.10 -14.95
CA ILE A 221 -19.33 7.66 -15.00
C ILE A 221 -19.29 9.12 -15.45
N TYR A 222 -18.36 9.91 -14.94
CA TYR A 222 -18.24 11.32 -15.31
C TYR A 222 -17.70 11.51 -16.73
N ASN A 223 -16.86 10.62 -17.19
CA ASN A 223 -16.39 10.64 -18.57
C ASN A 223 -17.55 10.43 -19.57
N ILE A 224 -18.34 9.39 -19.39
CA ILE A 224 -19.48 9.10 -20.29
C ILE A 224 -20.65 10.08 -20.13
N THR A 225 -20.68 10.89 -19.08
CA THR A 225 -21.74 11.88 -18.87
C THR A 225 -21.24 13.31 -19.08
N ILE A 226 -20.35 13.81 -18.24
CA ILE A 226 -19.90 15.20 -18.25
C ILE A 226 -19.02 15.48 -19.46
N PHE A 227 -17.96 14.68 -19.65
CA PHE A 227 -17.04 14.92 -20.76
C PHE A 227 -17.71 14.69 -22.11
N ALA A 228 -18.50 13.62 -22.26
CA ALA A 228 -19.28 13.34 -23.46
C ALA A 228 -20.23 14.49 -23.81
N ALA A 229 -20.89 15.08 -22.80
CA ALA A 229 -21.75 16.25 -23.00
C ALA A 229 -20.94 17.48 -23.47
N CYS A 230 -19.75 17.70 -22.92
CA CYS A 230 -18.84 18.77 -23.36
C CYS A 230 -18.42 18.59 -24.82
N VAL A 231 -18.08 17.36 -25.24
CA VAL A 231 -17.70 17.03 -26.62
C VAL A 231 -18.87 17.28 -27.59
N ALA A 232 -20.07 16.81 -27.26
CA ALA A 232 -21.27 17.02 -28.05
C ALA A 232 -21.63 18.53 -28.15
N PHE A 233 -21.54 19.25 -27.05
CA PHE A 233 -21.80 20.68 -26.98
C PHE A 233 -20.80 21.48 -27.84
N GLN A 234 -19.53 21.18 -27.74
CA GLN A 234 -18.50 21.81 -28.58
C GLN A 234 -18.75 21.53 -30.08
N HIS A 235 -19.10 20.28 -30.43
CA HIS A 235 -19.39 19.91 -31.81
C HIS A 235 -20.52 20.78 -32.37
N GLU A 236 -21.62 20.96 -31.62
CA GLU A 236 -22.75 21.80 -32.05
C GLU A 236 -22.42 23.32 -32.13
N LEU A 237 -21.59 23.82 -31.21
CA LEU A 237 -21.09 25.19 -31.27
C LEU A 237 -20.27 25.46 -32.53
N MET A 238 -19.36 24.54 -32.84
CA MET A 238 -18.54 24.63 -34.05
C MET A 238 -19.38 24.54 -35.32
N ARG A 239 -20.39 23.63 -35.36
CA ARG A 239 -21.31 23.48 -36.49
C ARG A 239 -22.10 24.73 -36.76
N LYS A 240 -22.57 25.46 -35.69
CA LYS A 240 -23.34 26.71 -35.80
C LYS A 240 -22.49 27.94 -36.10
N GLY A 241 -21.17 27.79 -36.20
CA GLY A 241 -20.26 28.91 -36.45
C GLY A 241 -20.14 29.93 -35.31
N SER A 242 -20.67 29.59 -34.11
CA SER A 242 -20.55 30.40 -32.90
C SER A 242 -19.18 30.18 -32.27
N CYS A 243 -18.17 30.79 -32.85
CA CYS A 243 -16.81 30.74 -32.32
C CYS A 243 -16.63 31.81 -31.25
N SER A 244 -16.89 31.48 -29.99
CA SER A 244 -16.43 32.29 -28.86
C SER A 244 -14.96 31.98 -28.53
N LEU A 245 -14.27 32.87 -27.81
CA LEU A 245 -12.86 32.76 -27.43
C LEU A 245 -12.54 31.42 -26.71
N PHE A 246 -13.53 30.80 -26.07
CA PHE A 246 -13.43 29.49 -25.38
C PHE A 246 -13.42 28.26 -26.30
N CYS A 247 -13.85 28.42 -27.56
CA CYS A 247 -13.90 27.32 -28.55
C CYS A 247 -12.75 27.44 -29.57
N LEU A 248 -11.70 28.19 -29.28
CA LEU A 248 -10.53 28.30 -30.14
C LEU A 248 -9.81 26.93 -30.18
N ASP A 249 -10.14 26.16 -31.22
CA ASP A 249 -9.32 25.07 -31.72
C ASP A 249 -8.07 25.67 -32.35
N PHE A 250 -7.02 25.79 -31.54
CA PHE A 250 -5.75 26.42 -31.93
C PHE A 250 -5.13 25.73 -33.14
N PHE A 251 -5.24 24.39 -33.19
CA PHE A 251 -4.68 23.61 -34.29
C PHE A 251 -5.55 23.68 -35.55
N ALA A 252 -6.89 23.73 -35.44
CA ALA A 252 -7.76 23.94 -36.58
C ALA A 252 -7.65 25.37 -37.12
N TRP A 253 -7.34 26.37 -36.29
CA TRP A 253 -7.02 27.72 -36.76
C TRP A 253 -5.70 27.75 -37.54
N TYR A 254 -4.65 27.10 -37.03
CA TYR A 254 -3.35 27.01 -37.69
C TYR A 254 -3.43 26.17 -38.97
N GLY A 255 -4.15 25.05 -38.96
CA GLY A 255 -4.40 24.18 -40.10
C GLY A 255 -5.24 24.84 -41.19
N ARG A 256 -6.30 25.60 -40.83
CA ARG A 256 -7.10 26.41 -41.77
C ARG A 256 -6.28 27.53 -42.40
N LYS A 257 -5.37 28.15 -41.65
CA LYS A 257 -4.45 29.16 -42.20
C LYS A 257 -3.45 28.55 -43.19
N LYS A 258 -3.04 27.31 -42.95
CA LYS A 258 -2.12 26.56 -43.84
C LYS A 258 -2.86 25.99 -45.06
N ALA A 259 -4.09 25.52 -44.89
CA ALA A 259 -4.97 25.05 -45.98
C ALA A 259 -5.45 26.21 -46.87
N ALA A 260 -5.80 27.37 -46.29
CA ALA A 260 -6.14 28.57 -47.05
C ALA A 260 -4.93 29.11 -47.83
N LYS A 261 -3.70 28.91 -47.35
CA LYS A 261 -2.50 29.29 -48.06
C LYS A 261 -2.14 28.29 -49.16
N ALA A 262 -2.43 26.98 -48.95
CA ALA A 262 -2.21 25.94 -49.98
C ALA A 262 -3.24 26.00 -51.11
N VAL A 263 -4.48 26.40 -50.82
CA VAL A 263 -5.50 26.65 -51.86
C VAL A 263 -5.19 27.86 -52.73
N TYR A 264 -4.37 28.80 -52.24
CA TYR A 264 -3.95 29.99 -53.04
C TYR A 264 -2.75 29.69 -53.92
N ASP A 265 -1.99 28.61 -53.65
CA ASP A 265 -0.74 28.28 -54.40
C ASP A 265 -0.88 27.11 -55.38
N ASP A 266 -2.06 26.44 -55.52
CA ASP A 266 -2.22 25.26 -56.43
C ASP A 266 -3.62 25.19 -57.04
N GLU A 267 -3.78 25.78 -58.26
CA GLU A 267 -4.88 25.51 -59.20
C GLU A 267 -4.62 24.20 -59.93
N GLY A 268 -4.61 23.07 -59.24
CA GLY A 268 -4.39 21.80 -59.86
C GLY A 268 -4.70 20.59 -58.99
N ALA A 269 -5.88 19.98 -59.25
CA ALA A 269 -6.29 18.64 -58.85
C ALA A 269 -6.43 18.37 -57.34
N ALA A 270 -7.60 18.67 -56.79
CA ALA A 270 -8.12 18.04 -55.58
C ALA A 270 -8.35 16.53 -55.82
N LYS A 271 -7.46 15.69 -55.27
CA LYS A 271 -7.80 14.27 -55.06
C LYS A 271 -8.86 14.19 -53.96
N PRO A 272 -9.83 13.31 -54.04
CA PRO A 272 -10.81 13.10 -52.97
C PRO A 272 -10.11 12.66 -51.72
N GLU A 273 -10.27 13.43 -50.65
CA GLU A 273 -9.64 13.30 -49.31
C GLU A 273 -10.27 12.18 -48.45
N SER A 274 -10.94 11.21 -49.09
CA SER A 274 -11.71 10.16 -48.41
C SER A 274 -10.91 8.98 -47.86
N ASP A 275 -9.58 8.90 -48.15
CA ASP A 275 -8.73 7.82 -47.64
C ASP A 275 -7.61 8.28 -46.68
N ALA A 276 -7.58 9.54 -46.31
CA ALA A 276 -6.53 10.08 -45.46
C ALA A 276 -7.07 10.34 -44.04
N GLY A 277 -6.94 9.38 -43.14
CA GLY A 277 -7.17 9.54 -41.70
C GLY A 277 -6.38 10.73 -41.10
N SER A 278 -6.63 11.04 -39.86
CA SER A 278 -5.95 12.15 -39.13
C SER A 278 -4.41 12.05 -39.24
N ALA A 279 -3.69 13.15 -39.07
CA ALA A 279 -2.22 13.16 -39.15
C ALA A 279 -1.56 12.13 -38.18
N PRO A 280 -2.05 11.96 -36.93
CA PRO A 280 -1.58 10.90 -36.02
C PRO A 280 -1.84 9.48 -36.55
N GLU A 281 -3.03 9.21 -37.08
CA GLU A 281 -3.36 7.91 -37.66
C GLU A 281 -2.44 7.56 -38.87
N ARG A 282 -2.16 8.54 -39.72
CA ARG A 282 -1.21 8.37 -40.83
C ARG A 282 0.19 8.07 -40.34
N PHE A 283 0.65 8.76 -39.29
CA PHE A 283 1.95 8.47 -38.68
C PHE A 283 2.02 7.03 -38.17
N CYS A 284 1.01 6.56 -37.43
CA CYS A 284 0.95 5.19 -36.94
C CYS A 284 0.90 4.16 -38.09
N ARG A 285 0.10 4.42 -39.13
CA ARG A 285 -0.06 3.53 -40.28
C ARG A 285 1.19 3.45 -41.14
N GLU A 286 1.86 4.59 -41.42
CA GLU A 286 2.93 4.67 -42.41
C GLU A 286 4.34 4.61 -41.80
N LYS A 287 4.51 5.00 -40.52
CA LYS A 287 5.81 5.09 -39.89
C LYS A 287 6.00 4.09 -38.76
N LEU A 288 4.99 3.92 -37.90
CA LEU A 288 5.09 3.06 -36.73
C LEU A 288 4.89 1.57 -37.08
N TYR A 289 3.85 1.24 -37.85
CA TYR A 289 3.49 -0.14 -38.15
C TYR A 289 4.49 -0.88 -39.08
N PRO A 290 5.01 -0.32 -40.19
CA PRO A 290 5.83 -1.08 -41.15
C PRO A 290 7.11 -1.69 -40.54
N PRO A 291 7.89 -1.03 -39.66
CA PRO A 291 9.03 -1.67 -39.02
C PRO A 291 8.60 -2.82 -38.09
N LEU A 292 7.46 -2.69 -37.37
CA LEU A 292 6.93 -3.76 -36.52
C LEU A 292 6.54 -5.00 -37.32
N HIS A 293 5.88 -4.80 -38.46
CA HIS A 293 5.53 -5.87 -39.37
C HIS A 293 6.75 -6.58 -39.97
N THR A 294 7.74 -5.82 -40.42
CA THR A 294 8.95 -6.37 -41.03
C THR A 294 9.76 -7.21 -40.04
N ALA A 295 9.91 -6.73 -38.83
CA ALA A 295 10.72 -7.37 -37.79
C ALA A 295 9.90 -8.34 -36.88
N ARG A 296 8.62 -8.61 -37.15
CA ARG A 296 7.69 -9.28 -36.26
C ARG A 296 8.24 -10.57 -35.60
N TRP A 297 8.83 -11.47 -36.38
CA TRP A 297 9.35 -12.73 -35.84
C TRP A 297 10.54 -12.53 -34.91
N VAL A 298 11.44 -11.59 -35.25
CA VAL A 298 12.59 -11.26 -34.41
C VAL A 298 12.11 -10.62 -33.10
N LEU A 299 11.17 -9.70 -33.19
CA LEU A 299 10.58 -9.02 -32.01
C LEU A 299 9.90 -10.03 -31.08
N ILE A 300 9.07 -10.94 -31.60
CA ILE A 300 8.40 -11.96 -30.80
C ILE A 300 9.43 -12.80 -30.05
N VAL A 301 10.45 -13.33 -30.74
CA VAL A 301 11.45 -14.20 -30.09
C VAL A 301 12.26 -13.44 -29.05
N VAL A 302 12.71 -12.22 -29.36
CA VAL A 302 13.52 -11.40 -28.45
C VAL A 302 12.70 -11.02 -27.20
N PHE A 303 11.49 -10.52 -27.37
CA PHE A 303 10.68 -10.07 -26.22
C PHE A 303 10.11 -11.21 -25.38
N LEU A 304 9.81 -12.37 -25.98
CA LEU A 304 9.48 -13.57 -25.20
C LEU A 304 10.70 -14.10 -24.42
N ALA A 305 11.88 -14.08 -25.02
CA ALA A 305 13.10 -14.46 -24.30
C ALA A 305 13.41 -13.49 -23.16
N LEU A 306 13.30 -12.17 -23.40
CA LEU A 306 13.45 -11.15 -22.34
C LEU A 306 12.38 -11.32 -21.26
N GLY A 307 11.13 -11.58 -21.61
CA GLY A 307 10.05 -11.87 -20.67
C GLY A 307 10.34 -13.12 -19.81
N GLY A 308 10.88 -14.19 -20.42
CA GLY A 308 11.31 -15.38 -19.67
C GLY A 308 12.44 -15.11 -18.69
N VAL A 309 13.46 -14.33 -19.09
CA VAL A 309 14.54 -13.88 -18.20
C VAL A 309 13.99 -12.99 -17.09
N ALA A 310 13.09 -12.09 -17.42
CA ALA A 310 12.45 -11.19 -16.46
C ALA A 310 11.62 -11.98 -15.41
N LEU A 311 10.84 -12.96 -15.83
CA LEU A 311 10.09 -13.84 -14.91
C LEU A 311 11.03 -14.64 -14.00
N HIS A 312 12.17 -15.12 -14.53
CA HIS A 312 13.18 -15.77 -13.70
C HIS A 312 13.82 -14.80 -12.69
N GLN A 313 14.07 -13.55 -13.07
CA GLN A 313 14.58 -12.57 -12.10
C GLN A 313 13.51 -12.17 -11.07
N ALA A 314 12.26 -12.03 -11.51
CA ALA A 314 11.12 -11.74 -10.63
C ALA A 314 10.94 -12.81 -9.54
N SER A 315 11.25 -14.09 -9.84
CA SER A 315 11.16 -15.18 -8.85
C SER A 315 12.23 -15.08 -7.72
N LYS A 316 13.17 -14.14 -7.81
CA LYS A 316 14.16 -13.86 -6.75
C LYS A 316 13.73 -12.75 -5.81
N LEU A 317 12.51 -12.22 -5.96
CA LEU A 317 11.98 -11.22 -5.04
C LEU A 317 11.88 -11.84 -3.64
N THR A 318 12.48 -11.17 -2.68
CA THR A 318 12.52 -11.60 -1.26
C THR A 318 11.72 -10.62 -0.40
N THR A 319 11.28 -11.08 0.76
CA THR A 319 10.68 -10.24 1.79
C THR A 319 11.73 -9.37 2.48
N PRO A 320 11.35 -8.23 3.08
CA PRO A 320 12.28 -7.38 3.82
C PRO A 320 12.82 -8.11 5.04
N GLN A 321 14.12 -7.99 5.24
CA GLN A 321 14.81 -8.57 6.40
C GLN A 321 14.80 -7.60 7.59
N ASP A 322 14.61 -6.30 7.32
CA ASP A 322 14.60 -5.26 8.34
C ASP A 322 13.16 -4.83 8.68
N ASN A 323 12.92 -4.54 9.97
CA ASN A 323 11.62 -4.12 10.49
C ASN A 323 11.36 -2.61 10.32
N ASP A 324 12.25 -1.88 9.63
CA ASP A 324 12.16 -0.43 9.52
C ASP A 324 11.35 -0.03 8.28
N VAL A 325 10.20 0.61 8.52
CA VAL A 325 9.46 1.31 7.48
C VAL A 325 9.95 2.76 7.44
N LEU A 326 10.78 3.09 6.45
CA LEU A 326 11.26 4.45 6.23
C LEU A 326 10.14 5.29 5.61
N LEU A 327 9.66 6.28 6.35
CA LEU A 327 8.63 7.22 5.86
C LEU A 327 9.24 8.38 5.09
N LEU A 328 10.41 8.82 5.50
CA LEU A 328 11.20 9.87 4.86
C LEU A 328 12.38 9.26 4.09
N GLY A 329 13.06 10.05 3.26
CA GLY A 329 14.23 9.56 2.52
C GLY A 329 15.33 9.01 3.43
N GLU A 330 16.08 8.02 2.96
CA GLU A 330 17.21 7.43 3.70
C GLU A 330 18.25 8.47 4.14
N ASP A 331 18.38 9.57 3.37
CA ASP A 331 19.28 10.69 3.68
C ASP A 331 18.72 11.64 4.76
N HIS A 332 17.45 11.47 5.16
CA HIS A 332 16.85 12.34 6.15
C HIS A 332 17.46 12.09 7.55
N PRO A 333 17.86 13.15 8.30
CA PRO A 333 18.57 12.99 9.57
C PRO A 333 17.86 12.13 10.62
N MET A 334 16.53 12.14 10.66
CA MET A 334 15.74 11.32 11.59
C MET A 334 15.81 9.83 11.24
N GLU A 335 15.73 9.47 9.96
CA GLU A 335 15.85 8.06 9.53
C GLU A 335 17.29 7.58 9.71
N GLN A 336 18.29 8.43 9.39
CA GLN A 336 19.69 8.14 9.69
C GLN A 336 19.96 7.89 11.16
N TYR A 337 19.34 8.68 12.05
CA TYR A 337 19.45 8.44 13.49
C TYR A 337 18.95 7.04 13.88
N GLY A 338 17.77 6.64 13.38
CA GLY A 338 17.21 5.30 13.60
C GLY A 338 18.15 4.19 13.16
N MET A 339 18.67 4.29 11.94
CA MET A 339 19.60 3.32 11.38
C MET A 339 20.94 3.25 12.15
N ILE A 340 21.51 4.41 12.51
CA ILE A 340 22.76 4.48 13.26
C ILE A 340 22.56 3.95 14.67
N LYS A 341 21.46 4.32 15.35
CA LYS A 341 21.13 3.83 16.68
C LYS A 341 21.01 2.31 16.68
N LYS A 342 20.27 1.75 15.72
CA LYS A 342 20.06 0.30 15.58
C LYS A 342 21.38 -0.45 15.36
N LYS A 343 22.25 0.08 14.50
CA LYS A 343 23.54 -0.57 14.14
C LYS A 343 24.65 -0.42 15.19
N GLY A 344 24.66 0.69 15.93
CA GLY A 344 25.82 1.05 16.75
C GLY A 344 25.57 1.33 18.21
N PHE A 345 24.32 1.63 18.61
CA PHE A 345 23.99 2.09 19.97
C PHE A 345 22.89 1.26 20.66
N MET A 346 22.28 0.28 19.99
CA MET A 346 21.39 -0.64 20.69
C MET A 346 22.22 -1.61 21.54
N ASP A 347 22.09 -1.50 22.86
CA ASP A 347 22.61 -2.52 23.76
C ASP A 347 21.81 -3.82 23.52
N SER A 348 22.45 -4.94 23.72
CA SER A 348 21.80 -6.26 23.62
C SER A 348 20.57 -6.40 24.53
N LYS A 349 20.43 -5.54 25.55
CA LYS A 349 19.27 -5.47 26.45
C LYS A 349 18.08 -4.71 25.85
N ASP A 350 18.35 -3.71 25.02
CA ASP A 350 17.31 -2.89 24.37
C ASP A 350 16.74 -3.59 23.11
N ALA A 351 17.49 -4.56 22.58
CA ALA A 351 17.12 -5.31 21.38
C ALA A 351 16.43 -6.66 21.68
N VAL A 352 16.21 -7.00 22.95
CA VAL A 352 15.61 -8.28 23.33
C VAL A 352 14.15 -8.34 22.90
N LEU A 353 13.76 -9.48 22.28
CA LEU A 353 12.35 -9.77 22.03
C LEU A 353 11.65 -10.16 23.33
N TRP A 354 10.67 -9.35 23.73
CA TRP A 354 9.83 -9.64 24.89
C TRP A 354 8.60 -10.44 24.47
N VAL A 355 8.45 -11.60 25.11
CA VAL A 355 7.29 -12.47 24.93
C VAL A 355 6.43 -12.39 26.16
N SER A 356 5.17 -12.02 26.00
CA SER A 356 4.18 -11.96 27.07
C SER A 356 3.31 -13.20 27.04
N VAL A 357 3.15 -13.85 28.19
CA VAL A 357 2.18 -14.93 28.37
C VAL A 357 1.03 -14.41 29.20
N ASN A 358 -0.19 -14.56 28.70
CA ASN A 358 -1.37 -13.94 29.24
C ASN A 358 -2.41 -14.99 29.65
N TRP A 359 -3.08 -14.77 30.79
CA TRP A 359 -4.22 -15.54 31.26
C TRP A 359 -5.34 -14.59 31.69
N GLY A 360 -6.58 -15.05 31.64
CA GLY A 360 -7.75 -14.27 32.02
C GLY A 360 -8.31 -13.39 30.93
N LEU A 361 -7.72 -13.45 29.74
CA LEU A 361 -8.19 -12.78 28.53
C LEU A 361 -8.57 -13.84 27.49
N THR A 362 -9.63 -13.57 26.75
CA THR A 362 -10.02 -14.40 25.61
C THR A 362 -9.55 -13.72 24.33
N PRO A 363 -8.77 -14.42 23.47
CA PRO A 363 -8.44 -13.91 22.15
C PRO A 363 -9.70 -13.57 21.35
N TYR A 364 -9.64 -12.52 20.54
CA TYR A 364 -10.74 -12.19 19.64
C TYR A 364 -10.72 -13.12 18.43
N ASP A 365 -11.91 -13.59 18.05
CA ASP A 365 -12.11 -14.21 16.76
C ASP A 365 -12.18 -13.14 15.65
N GLU A 366 -11.65 -13.43 14.47
CA GLU A 366 -11.61 -12.49 13.32
C GLU A 366 -12.93 -11.76 13.02
N PRO A 367 -14.15 -12.37 13.16
CA PRO A 367 -15.41 -11.70 12.84
C PRO A 367 -15.71 -10.46 13.69
N VAL A 368 -15.05 -10.28 14.83
CA VAL A 368 -15.27 -9.15 15.74
C VAL A 368 -14.54 -7.89 15.32
N TYR A 369 -13.47 -8.04 14.51
CA TYR A 369 -12.70 -6.91 14.01
C TYR A 369 -13.38 -6.24 12.82
N ASN A 370 -13.50 -4.92 12.89
CA ASN A 370 -13.79 -4.15 11.69
C ASN A 370 -12.53 -3.99 10.85
N HIS A 371 -12.35 -4.86 9.88
CA HIS A 371 -11.18 -4.85 8.99
C HIS A 371 -11.05 -3.59 8.12
N LEU A 372 -12.05 -2.70 8.13
CA LEU A 372 -12.04 -1.43 7.41
C LEU A 372 -11.84 -0.22 8.32
N ASP A 373 -11.82 -0.43 9.64
CA ASP A 373 -11.64 0.65 10.62
C ASP A 373 -10.81 0.17 11.80
N PRO A 374 -9.48 0.27 11.72
CA PRO A 374 -8.58 -0.19 12.78
C PRO A 374 -8.65 0.67 14.05
N SER A 375 -9.34 1.82 14.03
CA SER A 375 -9.52 2.68 15.22
C SER A 375 -10.59 2.14 16.16
N LYS A 376 -11.44 1.23 15.70
CA LYS A 376 -12.48 0.59 16.51
C LYS A 376 -11.97 -0.73 17.06
N TYR A 377 -11.44 -0.66 18.27
CA TYR A 377 -11.06 -1.86 19.01
C TYR A 377 -12.29 -2.41 19.73
N PRO A 378 -12.49 -3.72 19.70
CA PRO A 378 -13.51 -4.35 20.54
C PRO A 378 -13.16 -4.23 22.02
N ASP A 379 -14.15 -4.24 22.91
CA ASP A 379 -13.95 -4.23 24.35
C ASP A 379 -13.19 -5.49 24.78
N LEU A 380 -12.34 -5.36 25.81
CA LEU A 380 -11.61 -6.49 26.37
C LEU A 380 -12.59 -7.61 26.80
N LYS A 381 -12.38 -8.80 26.28
CA LYS A 381 -13.16 -9.99 26.65
C LYS A 381 -12.41 -10.77 27.72
N LEU A 382 -12.96 -10.74 28.93
CA LEU A 382 -12.39 -11.46 30.05
C LEU A 382 -12.78 -12.95 30.00
N ASP A 383 -11.85 -13.82 30.39
CA ASP A 383 -12.13 -15.23 30.61
C ASP A 383 -12.67 -15.46 32.02
N THR A 384 -13.93 -15.80 32.11
CA THR A 384 -14.60 -16.04 33.41
C THR A 384 -14.16 -17.33 34.09
N SER A 385 -13.46 -18.22 33.38
CA SER A 385 -12.90 -19.45 33.94
C SER A 385 -11.53 -19.26 34.60
N PHE A 386 -10.93 -18.08 34.43
CA PHE A 386 -9.61 -17.76 34.98
C PHE A 386 -9.61 -17.74 36.48
N ASP A 387 -8.76 -18.55 37.09
CA ASP A 387 -8.51 -18.55 38.54
C ASP A 387 -7.04 -18.95 38.83
N ALA A 388 -6.28 -17.97 39.32
CA ALA A 388 -4.89 -18.15 39.75
C ALA A 388 -4.77 -18.27 41.29
N SER A 389 -5.89 -18.21 42.03
CA SER A 389 -5.88 -18.12 43.49
C SER A 389 -5.65 -19.48 44.18
N SER A 390 -5.94 -20.60 43.52
CA SER A 390 -5.79 -21.92 44.12
C SER A 390 -4.31 -22.26 44.40
N ALA A 391 -4.04 -23.02 45.43
CA ALA A 391 -2.68 -23.41 45.79
C ALA A 391 -1.96 -24.14 44.65
N GLU A 392 -2.66 -25.00 43.93
CA GLU A 392 -2.15 -25.69 42.75
C GLU A 392 -1.78 -24.72 41.62
N ALA A 393 -2.62 -23.71 41.39
CA ALA A 393 -2.35 -22.69 40.37
C ALA A 393 -1.12 -21.83 40.74
N GLN A 394 -1.00 -21.42 41.99
CA GLN A 394 0.13 -20.63 42.45
C GLN A 394 1.45 -21.42 42.32
N GLU A 395 1.50 -22.68 42.73
CA GLU A 395 2.66 -23.55 42.59
C GLU A 395 3.00 -23.84 41.14
N TRP A 396 1.99 -24.09 40.31
CA TRP A 396 2.19 -24.31 38.88
C TRP A 396 2.78 -23.06 38.20
N LEU A 397 2.27 -21.87 38.52
CA LEU A 397 2.80 -20.60 37.96
C LEU A 397 4.27 -20.38 38.36
N VAL A 398 4.66 -20.69 39.59
CA VAL A 398 6.07 -20.61 40.01
C VAL A 398 6.93 -21.59 39.23
N LYS A 399 6.46 -22.85 39.08
CA LYS A 399 7.14 -23.87 38.29
C LYS A 399 7.25 -23.48 36.81
N PHE A 400 6.17 -22.95 36.25
CA PHE A 400 6.16 -22.45 34.87
C PHE A 400 7.24 -21.37 34.64
N CYS A 401 7.44 -20.46 35.59
CA CYS A 401 8.52 -19.50 35.57
C CYS A 401 9.91 -20.18 35.52
N ASP A 402 10.15 -21.14 36.40
CA ASP A 402 11.45 -21.83 36.49
C ASP A 402 11.74 -22.64 35.22
N ASP A 403 10.75 -23.35 34.69
CA ASP A 403 10.88 -24.14 33.48
C ASP A 403 11.10 -23.25 32.24
N THR A 404 10.47 -22.10 32.17
CA THR A 404 10.61 -21.15 31.04
C THR A 404 12.00 -20.52 31.01
N VAL A 405 12.59 -20.20 32.17
CA VAL A 405 13.98 -19.69 32.24
C VAL A 405 14.98 -20.67 31.64
N VAL A 406 14.85 -21.93 31.99
CA VAL A 406 15.80 -22.98 31.53
C VAL A 406 15.74 -23.18 30.01
N LEU A 407 14.55 -22.97 29.40
CA LEU A 407 14.31 -23.36 28.01
C LEU A 407 14.48 -22.20 27.02
N LYS A 408 14.14 -20.94 27.37
CA LYS A 408 14.01 -19.88 26.37
C LYS A 408 14.46 -18.49 26.76
N SER A 409 14.70 -18.19 28.03
CA SER A 409 14.87 -16.80 28.41
C SER A 409 16.14 -16.51 29.20
N LYS A 410 16.77 -15.33 28.90
CA LYS A 410 17.95 -14.83 29.60
C LYS A 410 17.63 -14.08 30.89
N ASP A 411 16.46 -13.43 30.92
CA ASP A 411 16.03 -12.61 32.07
C ASP A 411 14.52 -12.80 32.27
N VAL A 412 14.11 -12.99 33.51
CA VAL A 412 12.72 -13.32 33.82
C VAL A 412 12.17 -12.37 34.87
N GLN A 413 11.27 -11.56 34.46
CA GLN A 413 10.41 -10.79 35.39
C GLN A 413 9.19 -11.62 35.75
N CYS A 414 9.38 -12.72 36.44
CA CYS A 414 8.27 -13.62 36.77
C CYS A 414 7.61 -13.19 38.06
N LEU A 415 6.44 -12.57 37.97
CA LEU A 415 5.67 -12.06 39.10
C LEU A 415 5.36 -13.13 40.15
N PRO A 416 4.89 -14.36 39.82
CA PRO A 416 4.63 -15.39 40.83
C PRO A 416 5.84 -15.79 41.67
N LYS A 417 7.01 -15.91 41.07
CA LYS A 417 8.25 -16.25 41.73
C LYS A 417 8.71 -15.13 42.69
N ARG A 418 8.60 -13.89 42.23
CA ARG A 418 8.92 -12.72 43.08
C ARG A 418 7.94 -12.56 44.23
N LEU A 419 6.64 -12.79 43.95
CA LEU A 419 5.62 -12.81 45.01
C LEU A 419 5.92 -13.87 46.06
N LYS A 420 6.25 -15.10 45.62
CA LYS A 420 6.64 -16.20 46.52
C LYS A 420 7.81 -15.77 47.45
N THR A 421 8.90 -15.27 46.87
CA THR A 421 10.07 -14.84 47.64
C THR A 421 9.69 -13.76 48.65
N TRP A 422 8.96 -12.73 48.19
CA TRP A 422 8.54 -11.63 49.05
C TRP A 422 7.61 -12.10 50.16
N VAL A 423 6.66 -12.99 49.89
CA VAL A 423 5.72 -13.55 50.89
C VAL A 423 6.49 -14.38 51.94
N VAL A 424 7.43 -15.24 51.50
CA VAL A 424 8.24 -16.06 52.43
C VAL A 424 9.10 -15.19 53.34
N ASP A 425 9.75 -14.15 52.78
CA ASP A 425 10.60 -13.25 53.55
C ASP A 425 9.80 -12.44 54.56
N ASN A 426 8.62 -11.91 54.20
CA ASN A 426 7.81 -11.11 55.10
C ASN A 426 7.08 -11.99 56.15
N ALA A 427 6.68 -13.21 55.81
CA ALA A 427 6.15 -14.17 56.79
C ALA A 427 7.21 -14.50 57.88
N ALA A 428 8.47 -14.74 57.46
CA ALA A 428 9.59 -14.96 58.37
C ALA A 428 9.86 -13.74 59.25
N ARG A 429 9.85 -12.53 58.70
CA ARG A 429 10.00 -11.26 59.44
C ARG A 429 8.88 -11.04 60.45
N TYR A 430 7.63 -11.30 60.06
CA TYR A 430 6.48 -11.17 60.94
C TYR A 430 6.57 -12.15 62.11
N THR A 431 6.96 -13.41 61.87
CA THR A 431 7.17 -14.42 62.91
C THR A 431 8.29 -14.03 63.85
N ASN A 432 9.42 -13.49 63.35
CA ASN A 432 10.54 -13.06 64.19
C ASN A 432 10.18 -11.83 65.02
N ARG A 433 9.40 -10.88 64.47
CA ARG A 433 8.88 -9.72 65.25
C ARG A 433 7.99 -10.17 66.40
N THR A 434 7.10 -11.11 66.18
CA THR A 434 6.24 -11.65 67.24
C THR A 434 7.00 -12.43 68.31
N ASN A 435 8.20 -12.93 67.96
CA ASN A 435 9.12 -13.61 68.90
C ASN A 435 10.08 -12.65 69.62
N GLY A 436 9.98 -11.31 69.40
CA GLY A 436 10.69 -10.31 70.20
C GLY A 436 12.03 -9.85 69.62
N ASP A 437 12.31 -10.01 68.34
CA ASP A 437 13.50 -9.49 67.69
C ASP A 437 13.36 -7.99 67.34
N PRO A 438 14.13 -7.08 67.99
CA PRO A 438 13.96 -5.64 67.82
C PRO A 438 14.56 -5.06 66.52
N TYR A 439 15.31 -5.87 65.74
CA TYR A 439 16.01 -5.39 64.51
C TYR A 439 15.21 -5.54 63.21
N ASN A 440 13.97 -5.98 63.27
CA ASN A 440 13.17 -6.30 62.06
C ASN A 440 12.13 -5.22 61.70
N ASN A 441 12.41 -3.94 62.03
CA ASN A 441 11.48 -2.83 61.75
C ASN A 441 11.74 -2.10 60.40
N ASP A 442 12.83 -2.45 59.69
CA ASP A 442 13.15 -1.85 58.39
C ASP A 442 12.48 -2.63 57.26
N GLY A 443 11.29 -2.24 56.90
CA GLY A 443 10.57 -2.91 55.79
C GLY A 443 9.11 -2.44 55.65
N PRO A 444 8.30 -3.08 54.80
CA PRO A 444 6.89 -2.79 54.67
C PRO A 444 6.20 -2.90 56.05
N ASN A 445 5.16 -2.11 56.24
CA ASN A 445 4.31 -2.25 57.41
C ASN A 445 3.85 -3.70 57.55
N LEU A 446 4.46 -4.42 58.48
CA LEU A 446 4.18 -5.87 58.66
C LEU A 446 2.75 -6.14 59.14
N ASP A 447 2.09 -5.13 59.71
CA ASP A 447 0.68 -5.24 60.10
C ASP A 447 -0.22 -5.18 58.87
N ASP A 448 0.09 -4.36 57.87
CA ASP A 448 -0.59 -4.33 56.58
C ASP A 448 -0.33 -5.63 55.81
N TYR A 449 0.89 -6.15 55.81
CA TYR A 449 1.23 -7.43 55.25
C TYR A 449 0.37 -8.57 55.84
N ALA A 450 0.30 -8.63 57.16
CA ALA A 450 -0.50 -9.65 57.87
C ALA A 450 -2.00 -9.54 57.55
N THR A 451 -2.50 -8.31 57.39
CA THR A 451 -3.90 -8.03 57.05
C THR A 451 -4.23 -8.44 55.60
N GLU A 452 -3.36 -8.09 54.66
CA GLU A 452 -3.60 -8.27 53.23
C GLU A 452 -3.19 -9.68 52.72
N CYS A 453 -2.06 -10.21 53.22
CA CYS A 453 -1.50 -11.49 52.79
C CYS A 453 -1.83 -12.67 53.69
N GLY A 454 -2.09 -12.37 54.99
CA GLY A 454 -2.12 -13.39 56.04
C GLY A 454 -0.71 -13.82 56.46
N VAL A 455 -0.65 -14.66 57.47
CA VAL A 455 0.62 -15.09 58.08
C VAL A 455 1.06 -16.52 57.70
N SER A 456 0.32 -17.17 56.84
CA SER A 456 0.50 -18.59 56.52
C SER A 456 1.64 -18.93 55.54
N GLY A 457 2.30 -17.92 54.99
CA GLY A 457 3.34 -18.12 53.96
C GLY A 457 2.77 -18.45 52.58
N PHE A 458 3.64 -19.00 51.70
CA PHE A 458 3.26 -19.36 50.33
C PHE A 458 3.07 -20.88 50.21
N PRO A 459 2.04 -21.38 49.47
CA PRO A 459 1.03 -20.66 48.72
C PRO A 459 0.05 -19.88 49.60
N LEU A 460 -0.43 -18.73 49.07
CA LEU A 460 -1.38 -17.87 49.79
C LEU A 460 -2.79 -18.52 49.81
N PRO A 461 -3.57 -18.28 50.89
CA PRO A 461 -4.98 -18.64 50.87
C PRO A 461 -5.73 -17.99 49.71
N PRO A 462 -6.61 -18.66 49.00
CA PRO A 462 -7.33 -18.10 47.85
C PRO A 462 -8.02 -16.78 48.12
N ALA A 463 -8.59 -16.59 49.32
CA ALA A 463 -9.24 -15.35 49.74
C ALA A 463 -8.29 -14.14 49.85
N ASN A 464 -7.03 -14.39 50.08
CA ASN A 464 -6.01 -13.33 50.29
C ASN A 464 -5.16 -13.11 49.02
N PHE A 465 -5.19 -14.00 48.05
CA PHE A 465 -4.26 -14.01 46.93
C PHE A 465 -4.28 -12.68 46.14
N ALA A 466 -5.47 -12.25 45.66
CA ALA A 466 -5.60 -11.03 44.87
C ALA A 466 -5.19 -9.77 45.65
N ARG A 467 -5.60 -9.68 46.93
CA ARG A 467 -5.25 -8.56 47.82
C ARG A 467 -3.74 -8.49 48.12
N CYS A 468 -3.17 -9.64 48.43
CA CYS A 468 -1.73 -9.74 48.67
C CYS A 468 -0.90 -9.39 47.43
N LEU A 469 -1.34 -9.85 46.24
CA LEU A 469 -0.69 -9.52 44.98
C LEU A 469 -0.78 -8.02 44.68
N ALA A 470 -1.93 -7.39 44.93
CA ALA A 470 -2.10 -5.94 44.78
C ALA A 470 -1.21 -5.16 45.79
N HIS A 471 -1.14 -5.61 47.04
CA HIS A 471 -0.27 -5.01 48.05
C HIS A 471 1.21 -5.16 47.65
N PHE A 472 1.63 -6.34 47.23
CA PHE A 472 2.99 -6.57 46.74
C PHE A 472 3.34 -5.64 45.58
N SER A 473 2.44 -5.47 44.61
CA SER A 473 2.65 -4.60 43.46
C SER A 473 2.79 -3.12 43.86
N ARG A 474 1.94 -2.61 44.76
CA ARG A 474 2.02 -1.25 45.29
C ARG A 474 3.35 -1.01 46.04
N TYR A 475 3.76 -1.97 46.88
CA TYR A 475 4.97 -1.85 47.68
C TYR A 475 6.23 -1.82 46.81
N ASN A 476 6.33 -2.69 45.82
CA ASN A 476 7.50 -2.76 44.95
C ASN A 476 7.63 -1.55 44.00
N LEU A 477 6.51 -0.94 43.61
CA LEU A 477 6.51 0.28 42.78
C LEU A 477 7.05 1.50 43.53
N ASN A 478 6.74 1.63 44.82
CA ASN A 478 7.24 2.73 45.66
C ASN A 478 8.75 2.65 45.97
N GLN A 479 9.38 1.50 45.70
CA GLN A 479 10.81 1.30 45.94
C GLN A 479 11.72 1.51 44.72
N GLY A 480 11.22 2.07 43.60
CA GLY A 480 12.04 2.43 42.44
C GLY A 480 12.56 1.25 41.60
N TRP A 481 12.00 0.07 41.75
CA TRP A 481 12.41 -1.15 41.03
C TRP A 481 11.72 -1.36 39.68
N TYR A 482 10.79 -0.47 39.30
CA TYR A 482 10.13 -0.49 38.02
C TYR A 482 10.15 0.87 37.37
N THR A 483 10.58 0.94 36.13
CA THR A 483 10.36 2.10 35.26
C THR A 483 8.88 2.16 34.85
N GLU A 484 8.39 3.36 34.52
CA GLU A 484 6.97 3.62 34.19
C GLU A 484 6.38 2.67 33.15
N ASP A 485 7.21 2.09 32.27
CA ASP A 485 6.81 1.21 31.19
C ASP A 485 6.54 -0.26 31.57
N GLN A 486 6.90 -0.67 32.80
CA GLN A 486 6.84 -2.07 33.25
C GLN A 486 5.89 -2.29 34.43
N SER A 487 4.85 -1.48 34.58
CA SER A 487 3.93 -1.53 35.71
C SER A 487 3.00 -2.77 35.64
N PRO A 488 3.13 -3.75 36.55
CA PRO A 488 2.18 -4.86 36.65
C PRO A 488 0.80 -4.42 37.20
N LEU A 489 0.60 -3.18 37.54
CA LEU A 489 -0.66 -2.64 38.08
C LEU A 489 -1.80 -2.59 37.07
N ARG A 490 -1.54 -2.72 35.77
CA ARG A 490 -2.61 -2.77 34.75
C ARG A 490 -3.49 -4.01 34.88
N ASN A 491 -3.08 -4.99 35.67
CA ASN A 491 -3.76 -6.29 35.81
C ASN A 491 -4.85 -6.32 36.88
N PHE A 492 -5.01 -5.23 37.66
CA PHE A 492 -5.99 -5.18 38.75
C PHE A 492 -7.05 -4.12 38.50
N TYR A 493 -8.30 -4.51 38.68
CA TYR A 493 -9.43 -3.59 38.71
C TYR A 493 -9.84 -3.38 40.17
N GLN A 494 -9.79 -2.13 40.60
CA GLN A 494 -10.44 -1.70 41.82
C GLN A 494 -11.67 -0.88 41.44
N PRO A 495 -12.88 -1.27 41.85
CA PRO A 495 -14.08 -0.50 41.55
C PRO A 495 -13.95 0.92 42.07
N ALA A 496 -14.29 1.92 41.26
CA ALA A 496 -14.24 3.32 41.64
C ALA A 496 -15.15 3.57 42.87
N GLY A 497 -14.60 4.06 43.97
CA GLY A 497 -15.33 4.38 45.18
C GLY A 497 -15.25 3.36 46.30
N THR A 498 -14.53 2.26 46.13
CA THR A 498 -14.25 1.30 47.22
C THR A 498 -12.79 1.47 47.68
N GLU A 499 -12.57 2.15 48.80
CA GLU A 499 -11.26 2.18 49.45
C GLU A 499 -10.94 0.87 50.21
N ASP A 500 -11.92 -0.03 50.32
CA ASP A 500 -11.77 -1.31 51.01
C ASP A 500 -11.03 -2.33 50.13
N ALA A 501 -9.89 -2.79 50.60
CA ALA A 501 -9.06 -3.81 49.97
C ALA A 501 -9.77 -5.18 49.80
N ALA A 502 -10.95 -5.33 50.36
CA ALA A 502 -11.74 -6.57 50.33
C ALA A 502 -12.27 -6.93 48.94
N ASP A 503 -12.43 -5.94 48.04
CA ASP A 503 -13.05 -6.13 46.72
C ASP A 503 -12.06 -6.17 45.56
N VAL A 504 -10.78 -6.35 45.80
CA VAL A 504 -9.76 -6.49 44.77
C VAL A 504 -9.90 -7.83 44.06
N LYS A 505 -10.17 -7.80 42.75
CA LYS A 505 -10.24 -9.00 41.92
C LYS A 505 -9.11 -8.98 40.88
N LEU A 506 -8.49 -10.13 40.68
CA LEU A 506 -7.56 -10.35 39.60
C LEU A 506 -8.33 -10.76 38.35
N PHE A 507 -8.31 -9.94 37.31
CA PHE A 507 -9.02 -10.22 36.06
C PHE A 507 -8.16 -10.92 35.01
N PHE A 508 -6.88 -10.57 34.94
CA PHE A 508 -5.93 -11.21 34.05
C PHE A 508 -4.52 -11.18 34.68
N LEU A 509 -3.69 -12.07 34.21
CA LEU A 509 -2.28 -12.17 34.58
C LEU A 509 -1.44 -12.13 33.32
N GLN A 510 -0.44 -11.23 33.29
CA GLN A 510 0.56 -11.15 32.24
C GLN A 510 1.94 -11.40 32.82
N MET A 511 2.70 -12.26 32.19
CA MET A 511 4.11 -12.49 32.50
C MET A 511 4.95 -12.21 31.28
N GLN A 512 6.07 -11.51 31.47
CA GLN A 512 6.98 -11.16 30.38
C GLN A 512 8.28 -11.95 30.49
N PHE A 513 8.71 -12.50 29.38
CA PHE A 513 9.93 -13.28 29.24
C PHE A 513 10.79 -12.71 28.13
N ALA A 514 12.08 -12.58 28.37
CA ALA A 514 13.03 -12.15 27.35
C ALA A 514 13.45 -13.35 26.51
N SER A 515 13.16 -13.35 25.21
CA SER A 515 13.64 -14.39 24.30
C SER A 515 15.17 -14.29 24.10
N ASN A 516 15.74 -15.37 23.55
CA ASN A 516 17.18 -15.40 23.23
C ASN A 516 17.53 -14.66 21.95
N ILE A 517 16.52 -14.20 21.20
CA ILE A 517 16.68 -13.49 19.94
C ILE A 517 16.32 -12.00 20.09
N SER A 518 16.75 -11.21 19.13
CA SER A 518 16.39 -9.79 19.04
C SER A 518 15.04 -9.64 18.31
N TRP A 519 14.28 -8.60 18.66
CA TRP A 519 13.09 -8.22 17.89
C TRP A 519 13.43 -7.70 16.48
N THR A 520 14.71 -7.42 16.21
CA THR A 520 15.23 -6.96 14.92
C THR A 520 15.67 -8.09 14.00
N GLU A 521 15.52 -9.35 14.42
CA GLU A 521 15.88 -10.50 13.60
C GLU A 521 14.99 -10.63 12.36
N PRO A 522 15.48 -11.28 11.30
CA PRO A 522 14.71 -11.60 10.11
C PRO A 522 13.42 -12.39 10.40
N VAL A 523 12.41 -12.23 9.54
CA VAL A 523 11.08 -12.85 9.73
C VAL A 523 11.14 -14.38 9.88
N ASP A 524 12.01 -15.06 9.16
CA ASP A 524 12.20 -16.51 9.25
C ASP A 524 12.74 -16.97 10.63
N VAL A 525 13.63 -16.17 11.22
CA VAL A 525 14.15 -16.38 12.58
C VAL A 525 13.04 -16.12 13.61
N LEU A 526 12.30 -15.01 13.46
CA LEU A 526 11.15 -14.69 14.32
C LEU A 526 10.09 -15.79 14.26
N ARG A 527 9.81 -16.33 13.08
CA ARG A 527 8.86 -17.43 12.89
C ARG A 527 9.30 -18.69 13.61
N THR A 528 10.57 -19.04 13.50
CA THR A 528 11.14 -20.20 14.18
C THR A 528 11.02 -20.07 15.71
N ASP A 529 11.25 -18.87 16.25
CA ASP A 529 11.10 -18.61 17.69
C ASP A 529 9.63 -18.62 18.11
N PHE A 530 8.74 -18.02 17.31
CA PHE A 530 7.29 -18.07 17.54
C PHE A 530 6.78 -19.52 17.64
N ASP A 531 7.12 -20.37 16.67
CA ASP A 531 6.70 -21.78 16.65
C ASP A 531 7.25 -22.54 17.85
N ALA A 532 8.46 -22.19 18.30
CA ALA A 532 9.05 -22.77 19.49
C ALA A 532 8.31 -22.34 20.78
N TRP A 533 7.93 -21.06 20.88
CA TRP A 533 7.13 -20.55 22.00
C TRP A 533 5.73 -21.16 22.01
N GLU A 534 5.05 -21.22 20.84
CA GLU A 534 3.73 -21.83 20.69
C GLU A 534 3.72 -23.28 21.15
N SER A 535 4.71 -24.07 20.69
CA SER A 535 4.87 -25.49 21.06
C SER A 535 5.11 -25.63 22.56
N TYR A 536 5.96 -24.81 23.15
CA TYR A 536 6.26 -24.82 24.57
C TYR A 536 5.04 -24.45 25.42
N ILE A 537 4.36 -23.33 25.08
CA ILE A 537 3.20 -22.86 25.82
C ILE A 537 2.05 -23.88 25.75
N THR A 538 1.76 -24.42 24.57
CA THR A 538 0.75 -25.46 24.38
C THR A 538 1.03 -26.69 25.26
N ALA A 539 2.29 -27.15 25.30
CA ALA A 539 2.68 -28.28 26.14
C ALA A 539 2.58 -27.97 27.64
N ALA A 540 2.98 -26.76 28.06
CA ALA A 540 2.87 -26.32 29.45
C ALA A 540 1.40 -26.21 29.90
N LEU A 541 0.54 -25.59 29.09
CA LEU A 541 -0.90 -25.42 29.38
C LEU A 541 -1.66 -26.74 29.45
N ALA A 542 -1.20 -27.78 28.76
CA ALA A 542 -1.78 -29.11 28.87
C ALA A 542 -1.71 -29.67 30.31
N THR A 543 -0.68 -29.26 31.08
CA THR A 543 -0.48 -29.67 32.49
C THR A 543 -1.04 -28.65 33.49
N ALA A 544 -1.57 -27.53 33.01
CA ALA A 544 -2.04 -26.43 33.86
C ALA A 544 -3.32 -26.82 34.63
N PRO A 545 -3.52 -26.30 35.85
CA PRO A 545 -4.79 -26.36 36.56
C PRO A 545 -5.93 -25.75 35.74
N ALA A 546 -7.17 -26.14 36.04
CA ALA A 546 -8.36 -25.78 35.26
C ALA A 546 -8.49 -24.26 35.01
N GLY A 547 -8.20 -23.43 36.01
CA GLY A 547 -8.28 -21.96 35.91
C GLY A 547 -7.16 -21.32 35.07
N LEU A 548 -6.14 -22.07 34.63
CA LEU A 548 -4.99 -21.55 33.90
C LEU A 548 -4.83 -22.18 32.50
N LYS A 549 -5.79 -22.99 32.04
CA LYS A 549 -5.70 -23.69 30.74
C LYS A 549 -5.83 -22.79 29.51
N ALA A 550 -6.52 -21.66 29.65
CA ALA A 550 -6.80 -20.75 28.55
C ALA A 550 -5.75 -19.63 28.43
N GLY A 551 -4.47 -19.97 28.66
CA GLY A 551 -3.37 -19.03 28.46
C GLY A 551 -2.96 -18.95 27.00
N PHE A 552 -2.38 -17.81 26.59
CA PHE A 552 -1.81 -17.60 25.27
C PHE A 552 -0.58 -16.67 25.35
N HIS A 553 0.28 -16.73 24.35
CA HIS A 553 1.43 -15.83 24.28
C HIS A 553 1.21 -14.73 23.24
N SER A 554 1.90 -13.61 23.43
CA SER A 554 1.96 -12.50 22.50
C SER A 554 3.34 -11.85 22.52
N GLY A 555 3.72 -11.24 21.39
CA GLY A 555 5.00 -10.53 21.29
C GLY A 555 4.87 -9.42 20.24
N GLU A 556 5.49 -8.27 20.50
CA GLU A 556 5.39 -7.11 19.61
C GLU A 556 5.98 -7.39 18.23
N ALA A 557 7.13 -8.08 18.17
CA ALA A 557 7.75 -8.44 16.89
C ALA A 557 6.92 -9.45 16.06
N TRP A 558 6.05 -10.21 16.68
CA TRP A 558 5.20 -11.18 15.97
C TRP A 558 4.09 -10.52 15.18
N HIS A 559 3.63 -9.33 15.59
CA HIS A 559 2.71 -8.52 14.78
C HIS A 559 3.35 -8.11 13.47
N TRP A 560 4.64 -7.73 13.51
CA TRP A 560 5.40 -7.42 12.30
C TRP A 560 5.63 -8.67 11.44
N MET A 561 6.03 -9.76 12.02
CA MET A 561 6.23 -11.05 11.33
C MET A 561 4.95 -11.46 10.57
N ASP A 562 3.82 -11.50 11.27
CA ASP A 562 2.53 -11.84 10.65
C ASP A 562 2.15 -10.83 9.55
N THR A 563 2.38 -9.55 9.78
CA THR A 563 2.13 -8.50 8.78
C THR A 563 2.93 -8.77 7.50
N VAL A 564 4.22 -9.11 7.59
CA VAL A 564 5.07 -9.38 6.42
C VAL A 564 4.63 -10.66 5.69
N GLU A 565 4.32 -11.73 6.43
CA GLU A 565 3.81 -12.97 5.84
C GLU A 565 2.47 -12.76 5.12
N GLN A 566 1.55 -12.01 5.72
CA GLN A 566 0.27 -11.69 5.12
C GLN A 566 0.39 -10.74 3.93
N MET A 567 1.37 -9.84 3.93
CA MET A 567 1.67 -9.00 2.77
C MET A 567 2.12 -9.83 1.58
N GLU A 568 3.03 -10.76 1.80
CA GLU A 568 3.53 -11.64 0.74
C GLU A 568 2.39 -12.47 0.14
N ALA A 569 1.63 -13.16 0.99
CA ALA A 569 0.47 -13.95 0.55
C ALA A 569 -0.59 -13.08 -0.15
N GLY A 570 -0.87 -11.90 0.39
CA GLY A 570 -1.82 -10.93 -0.17
C GLY A 570 -1.38 -10.39 -1.53
N ALA A 571 -0.11 -10.04 -1.70
CA ALA A 571 0.45 -9.54 -2.97
C ALA A 571 0.36 -10.60 -4.09
N TYR A 572 0.78 -11.83 -3.83
CA TYR A 572 0.67 -12.91 -4.83
C TYR A 572 -0.79 -13.29 -5.11
N GLY A 573 -1.63 -13.34 -4.07
CA GLY A 573 -3.06 -13.62 -4.21
C GLY A 573 -3.77 -12.56 -5.06
N ALA A 574 -3.56 -11.30 -4.75
CA ALA A 574 -4.13 -10.17 -5.50
C ALA A 574 -3.63 -10.14 -6.96
N ALA A 575 -2.33 -10.38 -7.18
CA ALA A 575 -1.76 -10.47 -8.53
C ALA A 575 -2.41 -11.60 -9.34
N GLY A 576 -2.53 -12.79 -8.78
CA GLY A 576 -3.14 -13.94 -9.45
C GLY A 576 -4.61 -13.68 -9.81
N ILE A 577 -5.41 -13.14 -8.89
CA ILE A 577 -6.81 -12.81 -9.12
C ILE A 577 -6.95 -11.71 -10.17
N THR A 578 -6.11 -10.67 -10.11
CA THR A 578 -6.15 -9.58 -11.10
C THR A 578 -5.88 -10.09 -12.51
N VAL A 579 -4.88 -10.96 -12.71
CA VAL A 579 -4.60 -11.56 -14.02
C VAL A 579 -5.77 -12.41 -14.50
N LEU A 580 -6.40 -13.21 -13.63
CA LEU A 580 -7.57 -14.01 -13.99
C LEU A 580 -8.77 -13.14 -14.36
N VAL A 581 -9.07 -12.11 -13.57
CA VAL A 581 -10.20 -11.19 -13.83
C VAL A 581 -9.95 -10.39 -15.10
N SER A 582 -8.74 -9.88 -15.32
CA SER A 582 -8.36 -9.21 -16.57
C SER A 582 -8.53 -10.13 -17.77
N GLY A 583 -8.10 -11.38 -17.68
CA GLY A 583 -8.33 -12.38 -18.72
C GLY A 583 -9.82 -12.62 -18.99
N LEU A 584 -10.65 -12.69 -17.97
CA LEU A 584 -12.10 -12.81 -18.10
C LEU A 584 -12.72 -11.59 -18.79
N ILE A 585 -12.32 -10.38 -18.41
CA ILE A 585 -12.83 -9.13 -19.02
C ILE A 585 -12.41 -9.04 -20.48
N ILE A 586 -11.16 -9.36 -20.83
CA ILE A 586 -10.69 -9.43 -22.21
C ILE A 586 -11.50 -10.47 -23.01
N PHE A 587 -11.75 -11.63 -22.41
CA PHE A 587 -12.57 -12.66 -23.05
C PHE A 587 -14.01 -12.21 -23.26
N LEU A 588 -14.63 -11.54 -22.30
CA LEU A 588 -15.98 -11.00 -22.44
C LEU A 588 -16.04 -9.87 -23.48
N GLY A 589 -15.01 -9.04 -23.55
CA GLY A 589 -14.90 -7.94 -24.53
C GLY A 589 -14.67 -8.40 -25.96
N THR A 590 -13.87 -9.45 -26.16
CA THR A 590 -13.51 -9.93 -27.50
C THR A 590 -14.24 -11.21 -27.91
N GLY A 591 -14.77 -11.99 -26.96
CA GLY A 591 -15.33 -13.32 -27.24
C GLY A 591 -14.33 -14.33 -27.83
N ASN A 592 -13.05 -13.99 -27.87
CA ASN A 592 -12.02 -14.74 -28.59
C ASN A 592 -10.92 -15.28 -27.66
N LEU A 593 -10.85 -16.62 -27.54
CA LEU A 593 -9.86 -17.30 -26.69
C LEU A 593 -8.40 -17.07 -27.13
N ALA A 594 -8.14 -16.91 -28.42
CA ALA A 594 -6.78 -16.72 -28.93
C ALA A 594 -6.25 -15.33 -28.52
N ILE A 595 -7.06 -14.27 -28.70
CA ILE A 595 -6.72 -12.91 -28.28
C ILE A 595 -6.51 -12.88 -26.77
N THR A 596 -7.42 -13.49 -26.00
CA THR A 596 -7.30 -13.58 -24.54
C THR A 596 -6.00 -14.26 -24.12
N PHE A 597 -5.66 -15.39 -24.72
CA PHE A 597 -4.42 -16.11 -24.41
C PHE A 597 -3.16 -15.27 -24.69
N TYR A 598 -3.09 -14.63 -25.86
CA TYR A 598 -1.96 -13.78 -26.22
C TYR A 598 -1.84 -12.58 -25.30
N SER A 599 -2.97 -11.96 -24.92
CA SER A 599 -3.01 -10.87 -23.95
C SER A 599 -2.46 -11.30 -22.59
N LEU A 600 -2.85 -12.47 -22.08
CA LEU A 600 -2.35 -12.99 -20.80
C LEU A 600 -0.83 -13.25 -20.82
N VAL A 601 -0.30 -13.79 -21.92
CA VAL A 601 1.16 -13.97 -22.07
C VAL A 601 1.89 -12.63 -22.03
N VAL A 602 1.37 -11.61 -22.73
CA VAL A 602 1.96 -10.27 -22.78
C VAL A 602 1.89 -9.60 -21.42
N ILE A 603 0.75 -9.70 -20.72
CA ILE A 603 0.58 -9.18 -19.35
C ILE A 603 1.60 -9.83 -18.41
N ALA A 604 1.79 -11.14 -18.47
CA ALA A 604 2.78 -11.85 -17.66
C ALA A 604 4.21 -11.35 -17.96
N CYS A 605 4.55 -11.08 -19.23
CA CYS A 605 5.84 -10.49 -19.59
C CYS A 605 6.02 -9.07 -19.06
N ILE A 606 4.96 -8.23 -19.09
CA ILE A 606 5.02 -6.87 -18.54
C ILE A 606 5.26 -6.92 -17.03
N LEU A 607 4.45 -7.70 -16.30
CA LEU A 607 4.56 -7.86 -14.85
C LEU A 607 5.92 -8.38 -14.43
N GLY A 608 6.37 -9.47 -15.08
CA GLY A 608 7.69 -10.05 -14.81
C GLY A 608 8.81 -9.03 -15.05
N SER A 609 8.70 -8.21 -16.10
CA SER A 609 9.72 -7.19 -16.41
C SER A 609 9.77 -6.07 -15.38
N VAL A 610 8.63 -5.60 -14.88
CA VAL A 610 8.61 -4.57 -13.84
C VAL A 610 9.14 -5.11 -12.52
N VAL A 611 8.70 -6.30 -12.10
CA VAL A 611 9.22 -6.93 -10.88
C VAL A 611 10.72 -7.21 -10.99
N ALA A 612 11.20 -7.63 -12.16
CA ALA A 612 12.63 -7.82 -12.42
C ALA A 612 13.43 -6.52 -12.26
N CYS A 613 12.88 -5.38 -12.70
CA CYS A 613 13.51 -4.07 -12.49
C CYS A 613 13.57 -3.72 -11.00
N VAL A 614 12.50 -3.97 -10.24
CA VAL A 614 12.46 -3.75 -8.79
C VAL A 614 13.50 -4.60 -8.06
N VAL A 615 13.61 -5.88 -8.40
CA VAL A 615 14.67 -6.77 -7.89
C VAL A 615 16.06 -6.27 -8.30
N GLY A 616 16.23 -5.76 -9.53
CA GLY A 616 17.48 -5.19 -10.02
C GLY A 616 17.91 -3.92 -9.29
N LEU A 617 16.95 -3.16 -8.74
CA LEU A 617 17.20 -2.00 -7.88
C LEU A 617 17.54 -2.39 -6.43
N GLY A 618 17.52 -3.68 -6.10
CA GLY A 618 17.79 -4.18 -4.76
C GLY A 618 16.63 -4.02 -3.79
N TRP A 619 15.41 -3.76 -4.29
CA TRP A 619 14.24 -3.61 -3.42
C TRP A 619 13.66 -4.98 -3.06
N THR A 620 13.09 -5.04 -1.87
CA THR A 620 12.41 -6.23 -1.34
C THR A 620 10.89 -6.04 -1.39
N LEU A 621 10.14 -7.12 -1.26
CA LEU A 621 8.67 -7.08 -1.20
C LEU A 621 8.21 -6.57 0.16
N GLY A 622 8.34 -5.29 0.39
CA GLY A 622 7.83 -4.62 1.59
C GLY A 622 6.36 -4.24 1.48
N PHE A 623 5.87 -3.62 2.55
CA PHE A 623 4.48 -3.11 2.65
C PHE A 623 4.13 -2.17 1.48
N LEU A 624 5.04 -1.28 1.12
CA LEU A 624 4.84 -0.27 0.10
C LEU A 624 4.90 -0.87 -1.30
N GLU A 625 5.83 -1.77 -1.52
CA GLU A 625 6.05 -2.44 -2.81
C GLU A 625 4.88 -3.37 -3.16
N GLY A 626 4.31 -4.06 -2.16
CA GLY A 626 3.13 -4.93 -2.36
C GLY A 626 1.91 -4.17 -2.86
N ILE A 627 1.65 -2.96 -2.34
CA ILE A 627 0.59 -2.07 -2.84
C ILE A 627 0.88 -1.65 -4.28
N CYS A 628 2.12 -1.22 -4.54
CA CYS A 628 2.54 -0.77 -5.86
C CYS A 628 2.33 -1.85 -6.93
N PHE A 629 2.64 -3.12 -6.63
CA PHE A 629 2.47 -4.21 -7.60
C PHE A 629 1.02 -4.45 -7.98
N THR A 630 0.09 -4.36 -7.06
CA THR A 630 -1.35 -4.54 -7.37
C THR A 630 -1.89 -3.41 -8.25
N ILE A 631 -1.50 -2.18 -7.98
CA ILE A 631 -1.86 -1.01 -8.82
C ILE A 631 -1.28 -1.15 -10.22
N LEU A 632 -0.02 -1.57 -10.28
CA LEU A 632 0.71 -1.76 -11.52
C LEU A 632 0.01 -2.72 -12.48
N ILE A 633 -0.53 -3.84 -11.96
CA ILE A 633 -1.21 -4.83 -12.78
C ILE A 633 -2.40 -4.17 -13.48
N GLY A 634 -3.24 -3.43 -12.76
CA GLY A 634 -4.38 -2.73 -13.34
C GLY A 634 -3.96 -1.79 -14.48
N LEU A 635 -3.03 -0.88 -14.21
CA LEU A 635 -2.59 0.12 -15.17
C LEU A 635 -1.87 -0.46 -16.41
N SER A 636 -1.17 -1.59 -16.25
CA SER A 636 -0.40 -2.19 -17.34
C SER A 636 -1.26 -2.96 -18.35
N VAL A 637 -2.41 -3.44 -17.92
CA VAL A 637 -3.32 -4.27 -18.72
C VAL A 637 -4.07 -3.43 -19.75
N ASP A 638 -4.33 -2.16 -19.47
CA ASP A 638 -5.18 -1.29 -20.28
C ASP A 638 -4.71 -1.16 -21.74
N PHE A 639 -3.40 -0.99 -21.97
CA PHE A 639 -2.86 -0.88 -23.33
C PHE A 639 -3.02 -2.17 -24.14
N VAL A 640 -2.92 -3.32 -23.49
CA VAL A 640 -3.13 -4.64 -24.11
C VAL A 640 -4.61 -4.81 -24.49
N ILE A 641 -5.52 -4.41 -23.58
CA ILE A 641 -6.97 -4.48 -23.84
C ILE A 641 -7.36 -3.63 -25.04
N HIS A 642 -6.91 -2.37 -25.08
CA HIS A 642 -7.25 -1.46 -26.17
C HIS A 642 -6.87 -2.02 -27.53
N ILE A 643 -5.65 -2.54 -27.71
CA ILE A 643 -5.22 -3.14 -28.98
C ILE A 643 -5.98 -4.42 -29.28
N GLY A 644 -6.21 -5.29 -28.28
CA GLY A 644 -6.92 -6.57 -28.47
C GLY A 644 -8.39 -6.40 -28.88
N VAL A 645 -9.08 -5.46 -28.24
CA VAL A 645 -10.49 -5.14 -28.56
C VAL A 645 -10.60 -4.48 -29.93
N ALA A 646 -9.73 -3.51 -30.24
CA ALA A 646 -9.72 -2.87 -31.56
C ALA A 646 -9.42 -3.85 -32.67
N TYR A 647 -8.49 -4.80 -32.48
CA TYR A 647 -8.23 -5.86 -33.44
C TYR A 647 -9.49 -6.68 -33.71
N HIS A 648 -10.24 -7.03 -32.68
CA HIS A 648 -11.48 -7.79 -32.80
C HIS A 648 -12.58 -6.98 -33.51
N GLU A 649 -12.82 -5.72 -33.11
CA GLU A 649 -13.81 -4.82 -33.71
C GLU A 649 -13.56 -4.62 -35.20
N ILE A 650 -12.30 -4.33 -35.57
CA ILE A 650 -11.90 -4.13 -36.97
C ILE A 650 -12.04 -5.41 -37.77
N ALA A 651 -11.67 -6.57 -37.20
CA ALA A 651 -11.88 -7.86 -37.88
C ALA A 651 -13.38 -8.14 -38.17
N GLU A 652 -14.26 -7.72 -37.24
CA GLU A 652 -15.73 -7.82 -37.50
C GLU A 652 -16.22 -6.81 -38.54
N GLU A 653 -15.74 -5.56 -38.51
CA GLU A 653 -16.13 -4.51 -39.47
C GLU A 653 -15.75 -4.91 -40.90
N LEU A 654 -14.49 -5.29 -41.14
CA LEU A 654 -13.96 -5.70 -42.42
C LEU A 654 -14.66 -6.98 -42.98
N ASN A 655 -15.06 -7.90 -42.10
CA ASN A 655 -15.78 -9.11 -42.51
C ASN A 655 -17.27 -8.85 -42.85
N ARG A 656 -17.88 -7.75 -42.37
CA ARG A 656 -19.27 -7.37 -42.71
C ARG A 656 -19.38 -6.75 -44.10
N ASP A 657 -18.39 -6.01 -44.55
CA ASP A 657 -18.42 -5.28 -45.81
C ASP A 657 -18.26 -6.17 -47.07
N GLY A 658 -18.08 -7.50 -46.89
CA GLY A 658 -18.09 -8.46 -48.00
C GLY A 658 -16.93 -8.33 -49.00
N SER A 659 -15.96 -7.49 -48.73
CA SER A 659 -14.67 -7.49 -49.42
C SER A 659 -13.83 -8.68 -48.95
N GLU A 660 -12.81 -9.08 -49.72
CA GLU A 660 -11.93 -10.22 -49.45
C GLU A 660 -11.63 -10.40 -47.95
N ALA A 661 -11.65 -11.65 -47.45
CA ALA A 661 -11.52 -11.95 -46.03
C ALA A 661 -10.37 -11.15 -45.40
N ALA A 662 -10.68 -10.30 -44.42
CA ALA A 662 -9.74 -9.45 -43.74
C ALA A 662 -8.49 -10.24 -43.26
N THR A 663 -7.30 -9.80 -43.69
CA THR A 663 -6.08 -10.47 -43.28
C THR A 663 -5.68 -9.98 -41.85
N ARG A 664 -4.91 -10.80 -41.12
CA ARG A 664 -4.33 -10.41 -39.83
C ARG A 664 -3.60 -9.08 -39.91
N THR A 665 -2.84 -8.91 -40.99
CA THR A 665 -2.02 -7.71 -41.28
C THR A 665 -2.88 -6.46 -41.43
N ASP A 666 -4.04 -6.55 -42.09
CA ASP A 666 -4.95 -5.41 -42.24
C ASP A 666 -5.61 -5.04 -40.93
N CYS A 667 -6.07 -6.04 -40.14
CA CYS A 667 -6.66 -5.83 -38.84
C CYS A 667 -5.64 -5.18 -37.86
N THR A 668 -4.41 -5.68 -37.83
CA THR A 668 -3.36 -5.14 -36.94
C THR A 668 -2.94 -3.74 -37.36
N ARG A 669 -2.77 -3.50 -38.69
CA ARG A 669 -2.40 -2.18 -39.21
C ARG A 669 -3.43 -1.12 -38.84
N GLU A 670 -4.71 -1.45 -38.98
CA GLU A 670 -5.79 -0.52 -38.73
C GLU A 670 -5.96 -0.28 -37.20
N SER A 671 -5.79 -1.34 -36.38
CA SER A 671 -5.81 -1.21 -34.91
C SER A 671 -4.72 -0.27 -34.41
N VAL A 672 -3.50 -0.41 -34.93
CA VAL A 672 -2.36 0.47 -34.60
C VAL A 672 -2.61 1.89 -35.13
N ALA A 673 -3.24 2.04 -36.31
CA ALA A 673 -3.55 3.35 -36.85
C ALA A 673 -4.55 4.11 -35.96
N GLN A 674 -5.62 3.44 -35.51
CA GLN A 674 -6.67 4.07 -34.72
C GLN A 674 -6.28 4.33 -33.26
N LEU A 675 -5.61 3.38 -32.61
CA LEU A 675 -5.33 3.45 -31.17
C LEU A 675 -3.85 3.68 -30.81
N GLY A 676 -2.93 3.63 -31.76
CA GLY A 676 -1.50 3.79 -31.46
C GLY A 676 -1.17 5.13 -30.84
N PHE A 677 -1.71 6.23 -31.38
CA PHE A 677 -1.45 7.57 -30.85
C PHE A 677 -2.18 7.84 -29.51
N PRO A 678 -3.47 7.49 -29.33
CA PRO A 678 -4.14 7.53 -28.03
C PRO A 678 -3.35 6.83 -26.93
N ILE A 679 -2.90 5.58 -27.16
CA ILE A 679 -2.13 4.80 -26.19
C ILE A 679 -0.81 5.50 -25.81
N ILE A 680 -0.09 6.05 -26.79
CA ILE A 680 1.17 6.79 -26.53
C ILE A 680 0.86 8.06 -25.71
N SER A 681 -0.21 8.79 -26.03
CA SER A 681 -0.61 10.00 -25.32
C SER A 681 -1.01 9.68 -23.86
N ALA A 682 -1.78 8.62 -23.65
CA ALA A 682 -2.20 8.11 -22.36
C ALA A 682 -1.00 7.73 -21.49
N ALA A 683 -0.10 6.93 -22.02
CA ALA A 683 1.12 6.56 -21.32
C ALA A 683 2.00 7.77 -20.97
N PHE A 684 2.01 8.78 -21.84
CA PHE A 684 2.81 10.00 -21.61
C PHE A 684 2.24 10.88 -20.49
N THR A 685 0.91 11.00 -20.37
CA THR A 685 0.25 11.72 -19.26
C THR A 685 0.53 11.04 -17.92
N THR A 686 0.38 9.72 -17.87
CA THR A 686 0.64 8.94 -16.65
C THR A 686 2.13 8.96 -16.29
N LEU A 687 3.02 8.88 -17.29
CA LEU A 687 4.47 8.99 -17.09
C LEU A 687 4.86 10.33 -16.47
N ILE A 688 4.32 11.45 -16.96
CA ILE A 688 4.61 12.78 -16.42
C ILE A 688 4.11 12.92 -14.99
N SER A 689 2.90 12.45 -14.69
CA SER A 689 2.36 12.44 -13.33
C SER A 689 3.25 11.62 -12.39
N ALA A 690 3.76 10.48 -12.85
CA ALA A 690 4.68 9.63 -12.10
C ALA A 690 6.07 10.27 -11.90
N ILE A 691 6.59 11.01 -12.88
CA ILE A 691 7.84 11.76 -12.75
C ILE A 691 7.72 12.83 -11.66
N ILE A 692 6.59 13.54 -11.59
CA ILE A 692 6.39 14.54 -10.53
C ILE A 692 6.38 13.86 -9.15
N LEU A 693 5.69 12.73 -9.04
CA LEU A 693 5.60 11.97 -7.81
C LEU A 693 6.96 11.37 -7.38
N PHE A 694 7.83 11.07 -8.33
CA PHE A 694 9.20 10.61 -8.06
C PHE A 694 10.04 11.62 -7.27
N PHE A 695 9.73 12.92 -7.36
CA PHE A 695 10.40 13.97 -6.59
C PHE A 695 9.75 14.25 -5.24
N ALA A 696 8.76 13.47 -4.81
CA ALA A 696 8.12 13.60 -3.52
C ALA A 696 9.10 13.33 -2.37
N GLN A 697 8.87 13.99 -1.22
CA GLN A 697 9.69 13.85 -0.02
C GLN A 697 9.38 12.56 0.73
N ILE A 698 8.12 12.12 0.69
CA ILE A 698 7.70 10.87 1.32
C ILE A 698 8.20 9.71 0.47
N THR A 699 9.01 8.83 1.08
CA THR A 699 9.64 7.67 0.43
C THR A 699 8.64 6.81 -0.33
N PHE A 700 7.44 6.64 0.22
CA PHE A 700 6.40 5.87 -0.44
C PHE A 700 5.95 6.48 -1.77
N PHE A 701 5.73 7.80 -1.82
CA PHE A 701 5.34 8.49 -3.04
C PHE A 701 6.47 8.45 -4.10
N ASN A 702 7.70 8.62 -3.64
CA ASN A 702 8.87 8.50 -4.51
C ASN A 702 9.01 7.10 -5.13
N LYS A 703 8.97 6.04 -4.32
CA LYS A 703 9.03 4.66 -4.79
C LYS A 703 7.84 4.32 -5.70
N PHE A 704 6.63 4.76 -5.33
CA PHE A 704 5.44 4.58 -6.15
C PHE A 704 5.58 5.26 -7.51
N GLY A 705 6.03 6.52 -7.54
CA GLY A 705 6.30 7.25 -8.78
C GLY A 705 7.28 6.52 -9.69
N LEU A 706 8.38 5.99 -9.14
CA LEU A 706 9.35 5.23 -9.90
C LEU A 706 8.76 3.93 -10.49
N ILE A 707 7.98 3.18 -9.70
CA ILE A 707 7.34 1.94 -10.17
C ILE A 707 6.34 2.24 -11.29
N VAL A 708 5.49 3.27 -11.14
CA VAL A 708 4.53 3.65 -12.18
C VAL A 708 5.26 4.11 -13.45
N MET A 709 6.34 4.90 -13.31
CA MET A 709 7.15 5.33 -14.45
C MET A 709 7.74 4.13 -15.21
N LEU A 710 8.37 3.18 -14.51
CA LEU A 710 8.91 1.97 -15.10
C LEU A 710 7.82 1.14 -15.78
N SER A 711 6.66 1.02 -15.13
CA SER A 711 5.54 0.24 -15.66
C SER A 711 5.00 0.80 -16.95
N MET A 712 4.82 2.12 -17.06
CA MET A 712 4.31 2.76 -18.26
C MET A 712 5.26 2.56 -19.45
N VAL A 713 6.57 2.77 -19.23
CA VAL A 713 7.57 2.56 -20.27
C VAL A 713 7.63 1.10 -20.72
N ILE A 714 7.61 0.16 -19.79
CA ILE A 714 7.63 -1.28 -20.10
C ILE A 714 6.33 -1.72 -20.78
N ALA A 715 5.17 -1.32 -20.24
CA ALA A 715 3.87 -1.71 -20.77
C ALA A 715 3.68 -1.25 -22.23
N VAL A 716 3.96 0.01 -22.54
CA VAL A 716 3.91 0.52 -23.91
C VAL A 716 4.91 -0.20 -24.81
N SER A 717 6.15 -0.36 -24.35
CA SER A 717 7.20 -1.03 -25.14
C SER A 717 6.81 -2.47 -25.46
N VAL A 718 6.37 -3.25 -24.48
CA VAL A 718 5.98 -4.65 -24.67
C VAL A 718 4.69 -4.75 -25.51
N THR A 719 3.73 -3.83 -25.34
CA THR A 719 2.52 -3.80 -26.16
C THR A 719 2.86 -3.58 -27.64
N PHE A 720 3.68 -2.60 -27.99
CA PHE A 720 4.04 -2.37 -29.39
C PHE A 720 5.06 -3.37 -29.92
N MET A 721 6.05 -3.80 -29.12
CA MET A 721 7.15 -4.66 -29.61
C MET A 721 6.87 -6.17 -29.46
N LEU A 722 5.89 -6.58 -28.67
CA LEU A 722 5.52 -8.00 -28.55
C LEU A 722 4.06 -8.25 -28.97
N TYR A 723 3.09 -7.50 -28.41
CA TYR A 723 1.69 -7.82 -28.62
C TYR A 723 1.23 -7.52 -30.05
N VAL A 724 1.56 -6.35 -30.59
CA VAL A 724 1.24 -6.00 -31.99
C VAL A 724 1.88 -6.99 -32.98
N PRO A 725 3.18 -7.32 -32.93
CA PRO A 725 3.75 -8.37 -33.77
C PRO A 725 3.12 -9.75 -33.57
N LEU A 726 2.72 -10.09 -32.34
CA LEU A 726 2.08 -11.37 -32.03
C LEU A 726 0.70 -11.49 -32.72
N LEU A 727 -0.10 -10.43 -32.64
CA LEU A 727 -1.39 -10.36 -33.34
C LEU A 727 -1.21 -10.39 -34.87
N ASP A 728 -0.22 -9.69 -35.41
CA ASP A 728 0.11 -9.67 -36.83
C ASP A 728 0.55 -11.03 -37.37
N ALA A 729 1.32 -11.80 -36.59
CA ALA A 729 1.83 -13.11 -37.00
C ALA A 729 0.86 -14.25 -36.70
N LEU A 730 0.24 -14.26 -35.52
CA LEU A 730 -0.52 -15.39 -34.96
C LEU A 730 -1.99 -15.05 -34.64
N GLY A 731 -2.41 -13.79 -34.80
CA GLY A 731 -3.77 -13.35 -34.52
C GLY A 731 -4.85 -14.18 -35.27
N PRO A 732 -6.08 -14.25 -34.74
CA PRO A 732 -7.14 -15.02 -35.39
C PRO A 732 -7.56 -14.39 -36.71
N ASN A 733 -7.67 -15.22 -37.79
CA ASN A 733 -8.23 -14.79 -39.04
C ASN A 733 -9.76 -14.99 -39.05
N GLY A 734 -10.49 -13.96 -39.41
CA GLY A 734 -11.94 -14.02 -39.50
C GLY A 734 -12.58 -14.40 -38.16
N HIS A 735 -13.20 -15.57 -38.09
CA HIS A 735 -13.94 -16.04 -36.92
C HIS A 735 -13.21 -17.11 -36.09
N GLN A 736 -11.91 -17.28 -36.27
CA GLN A 736 -11.13 -18.27 -35.56
C GLN A 736 -11.10 -17.89 -34.05
N GLY A 737 -11.48 -18.83 -33.18
CA GLY A 737 -11.47 -18.65 -31.73
C GLY A 737 -12.68 -17.88 -31.16
N ASP A 738 -13.66 -17.49 -31.98
CA ASP A 738 -14.88 -16.80 -31.51
C ASP A 738 -15.86 -17.81 -30.91
N VAL A 739 -15.95 -17.78 -29.59
CA VAL A 739 -16.77 -18.69 -28.77
C VAL A 739 -18.26 -18.33 -28.89
N TRP A 740 -18.60 -17.05 -28.99
CA TRP A 740 -20.01 -16.63 -29.07
C TRP A 740 -20.68 -17.13 -30.33
N ARG A 741 -19.98 -17.10 -31.47
CA ARG A 741 -20.50 -17.66 -32.73
C ARG A 741 -20.54 -19.18 -32.68
N TRP A 742 -19.60 -19.84 -32.05
CA TRP A 742 -19.61 -21.29 -31.86
C TRP A 742 -20.85 -21.72 -31.04
N ILE A 743 -21.13 -21.03 -29.91
CA ILE A 743 -22.34 -21.26 -29.10
C ILE A 743 -23.61 -20.99 -29.91
N ALA A 744 -23.65 -19.91 -30.71
CA ALA A 744 -24.79 -19.60 -31.59
C ALA A 744 -25.02 -20.66 -32.65
N LYS A 745 -23.95 -21.28 -33.21
CA LYS A 745 -24.07 -22.43 -34.15
C LYS A 745 -24.54 -23.71 -33.47
N CYS A 746 -24.16 -23.94 -32.20
CA CYS A 746 -24.63 -25.11 -31.46
C CYS A 746 -26.09 -24.99 -30.99
N ARG A 747 -26.66 -23.77 -30.94
CA ARG A 747 -28.06 -23.50 -30.58
C ARG A 747 -29.02 -23.61 -31.80
N LYS A 748 -28.51 -23.55 -33.03
CA LYS A 748 -29.26 -23.81 -34.26
C LYS A 748 -29.15 -25.29 -34.64
#